data_58f8968ac17335bb33973fbe895c164c
#
_entry.id   58f8968ac17335bb33973fbe895c164c
#
_cell.length_a   1.000
_cell.length_b   1.000
_cell.length_c   1.000
_cell.angle_alpha   90.00
_cell.angle_beta   90.00
_cell.angle_gamma   90.00
#
_symmetry.space_group_name_H-M   'P 1'
#
loop_
_entity.id
_entity.type
_entity.pdbx_description
1 polymer ?
#
loop_
_entity_poly.entity_id
_entity_poly.type
_entity_poly.pdbx_seq_one_letter_code
_entity_poly.pdbx_strand_id
1 'polypeptide(L)'
;MKKTLILPLLAAFLLLSGCGRQPAPDPLLRSRADGLIKEAFVNRYRDPKLCLQLSRQALGFIADSLPDYVDGELRTRNIMAFAYYQMSDADSANRMLALVEKTIARNDPAMRNGDIEQVITRLIRARLLQRDCRIADSYQLLYDIGRSGILDRNRDNMLYSYALSEYYITSLVLSYHYRNGQEADVRTLIGEVESQRDAIKVDFAQDMALNYALAYGWQSAGESLKALDYCEQNYTILSRPSAFCPYNYANTLQMTASALKSIPGRVPPDSVLALYDTARCVFYDYGDPYQMIGGTTSTARYALLIGDTVKAHDVLRQWLSWAAVQRAAAAKGGSPQWTPLKAPKMEVGLFDVLLRSRMASTPDEALRWYTRRTDLQDYINRNEQEDFALQQSLAAATRRSRWMTNTAIVFGALLVLLVALSVLLWFSARRLKREKRELEAAKRRDVERIANVETTLSVLRHDVSPFMGYLRNPDLSPELRAEVLDQLLRTFDNIKGWTRLSIPGGMAFHATVFPLQEAFEEVRCQVPRPAADVQLRFEPTAIQLHADRMLVVIMLRNLVGNALKHTTSGSITVGATMADGMADICVRDTGSGMDAAQVESLFRADRTLPAGSEHGFGLILCRYIVKKHDDLTRRGCRIWAESTPGKGTAMHVMLATNKNV
;
A
#
# COMPACT_ATOMS: atom_id res chain seq x y z
N MET A 1 44.92 10.08 -62.81
CA MET A 1 43.65 9.37 -62.91
C MET A 1 43.22 8.85 -61.55
N LYS A 2 42.88 9.71 -60.57
CA LYS A 2 42.33 9.27 -59.25
C LYS A 2 41.32 10.25 -58.60
N LYS A 3 40.73 11.19 -59.37
CA LYS A 3 39.81 12.22 -58.88
C LYS A 3 38.34 12.10 -59.37
N THR A 4 38.04 11.12 -60.22
CA THR A 4 36.74 11.03 -60.90
C THR A 4 35.78 9.92 -60.35
N LEU A 5 36.23 9.18 -59.32
CA LEU A 5 35.37 8.12 -58.76
C LEU A 5 34.70 8.44 -57.39
N ILE A 6 35.05 9.58 -56.77
CA ILE A 6 34.54 9.96 -55.44
C ILE A 6 33.18 10.68 -55.54
N LEU A 7 32.92 11.43 -56.61
CA LEU A 7 31.69 12.16 -56.80
C LEU A 7 30.43 11.27 -57.00
N PRO A 8 30.48 10.18 -57.80
CA PRO A 8 29.31 9.29 -57.91
C PRO A 8 29.08 8.44 -56.68
N LEU A 9 30.11 8.13 -55.86
CA LEU A 9 29.93 7.43 -54.59
C LEU A 9 29.33 8.35 -53.51
N LEU A 10 29.69 9.64 -53.49
CA LEU A 10 29.03 10.62 -52.59
C LEU A 10 27.57 10.89 -52.99
N ALA A 11 27.30 10.96 -54.33
CA ALA A 11 25.93 11.09 -54.81
C ALA A 11 25.05 9.83 -54.53
N ALA A 12 25.64 8.63 -54.64
CA ALA A 12 24.97 7.39 -54.28
C ALA A 12 24.75 7.29 -52.76
N PHE A 13 25.67 7.79 -51.92
CA PHE A 13 25.50 7.84 -50.46
C PHE A 13 24.48 8.88 -50.05
N LEU A 14 24.37 10.03 -50.75
CA LEU A 14 23.31 11.03 -50.51
C LEU A 14 21.97 10.57 -51.04
N LEU A 15 21.90 9.72 -52.07
CA LEU A 15 20.65 9.08 -52.52
C LEU A 15 20.22 7.91 -51.66
N LEU A 16 21.14 7.22 -50.96
CA LEU A 16 20.85 6.17 -50.00
C LEU A 16 20.55 6.72 -48.61
N SER A 17 21.02 7.91 -48.25
CA SER A 17 20.63 8.61 -47.01
C SER A 17 19.32 9.41 -47.14
N GLY A 18 18.73 9.44 -48.35
CA GLY A 18 17.40 9.97 -48.64
C GLY A 18 16.27 8.99 -48.43
N CYS A 19 16.55 7.74 -47.94
CA CYS A 19 15.52 6.79 -47.59
C CYS A 19 14.78 7.26 -46.34
N GLY A 20 13.64 7.91 -46.54
CA GLY A 20 12.49 7.73 -45.69
C GLY A 20 12.52 8.42 -44.35
N ARG A 21 12.72 9.73 -44.27
CA ARG A 21 11.86 10.45 -43.32
C ARG A 21 10.44 10.39 -43.91
N GLN A 22 9.64 9.46 -43.41
CA GLN A 22 8.20 9.55 -43.62
C GLN A 22 7.77 10.99 -43.26
N PRO A 23 6.99 11.67 -44.11
CA PRO A 23 6.48 13.00 -43.78
C PRO A 23 5.82 12.88 -42.41
N ALA A 24 6.06 13.85 -41.52
CA ALA A 24 5.42 13.91 -40.23
C ALA A 24 3.90 13.71 -40.45
N PRO A 25 3.24 12.83 -39.71
CA PRO A 25 1.82 12.53 -39.94
C PRO A 25 1.03 13.83 -39.95
N ASP A 26 0.13 13.98 -40.91
CA ASP A 26 -0.70 15.18 -41.08
C ASP A 26 -1.38 15.51 -39.72
N PRO A 27 -1.13 16.69 -39.15
CA PRO A 27 -1.70 17.09 -37.86
C PRO A 27 -3.23 17.00 -37.84
N LEU A 28 -3.91 17.16 -38.98
CA LEU A 28 -5.34 17.05 -39.11
C LEU A 28 -5.83 15.59 -38.97
N LEU A 29 -5.11 14.63 -39.55
CA LEU A 29 -5.43 13.21 -39.41
C LEU A 29 -5.27 12.76 -37.95
N ARG A 30 -4.19 13.20 -37.29
CA ARG A 30 -3.96 12.91 -35.86
C ARG A 30 -5.05 13.54 -34.98
N SER A 31 -5.40 14.79 -35.21
CA SER A 31 -6.48 15.48 -34.49
C SER A 31 -7.83 14.77 -34.64
N ARG A 32 -8.10 14.21 -35.83
CA ARG A 32 -9.32 13.41 -36.07
C ARG A 32 -9.33 12.11 -35.28
N ALA A 33 -8.19 11.38 -35.25
CA ALA A 33 -8.05 10.18 -34.45
C ALA A 33 -8.24 10.47 -32.95
N ASP A 34 -7.56 11.52 -32.45
CA ASP A 34 -7.67 11.97 -31.06
C ASP A 34 -9.10 12.40 -30.69
N GLY A 35 -9.83 13.00 -31.63
CA GLY A 35 -11.24 13.33 -31.49
C GLY A 35 -12.12 12.09 -31.24
N LEU A 36 -11.96 11.05 -32.05
CA LEU A 36 -12.68 9.77 -31.90
C LEU A 36 -12.31 9.07 -30.59
N ILE A 37 -11.02 9.05 -30.24
CA ILE A 37 -10.51 8.46 -28.99
C ILE A 37 -11.11 9.20 -27.79
N LYS A 38 -11.11 10.54 -27.81
CA LYS A 38 -11.68 11.37 -26.74
C LYS A 38 -13.17 11.14 -26.58
N GLU A 39 -13.91 11.07 -27.69
CA GLU A 39 -15.35 10.81 -27.66
C GLU A 39 -15.65 9.41 -27.13
N ALA A 40 -14.89 8.40 -27.55
CA ALA A 40 -14.97 7.04 -27.00
C ALA A 40 -14.71 7.06 -25.49
N PHE A 41 -13.66 7.75 -25.03
CA PHE A 41 -13.30 7.84 -23.61
C PHE A 41 -14.41 8.49 -22.77
N VAL A 42 -15.02 9.56 -23.23
CA VAL A 42 -16.13 10.23 -22.53
C VAL A 42 -17.33 9.29 -22.36
N ASN A 43 -17.58 8.43 -23.36
CA ASN A 43 -18.71 7.50 -23.33
C ASN A 43 -18.46 6.19 -22.57
N ARG A 44 -17.24 5.93 -22.06
CA ARG A 44 -16.88 4.65 -21.41
C ARG A 44 -17.77 4.25 -20.22
N TYR A 45 -18.30 5.22 -19.47
CA TYR A 45 -19.28 5.01 -18.40
C TYR A 45 -20.71 5.31 -18.82
N ARG A 46 -20.92 6.21 -19.81
CA ARG A 46 -22.24 6.70 -20.22
C ARG A 46 -22.93 5.71 -21.13
N ASP A 47 -22.22 5.25 -22.16
CA ASP A 47 -22.70 4.30 -23.17
C ASP A 47 -21.54 3.44 -23.68
N PRO A 48 -21.26 2.29 -23.04
CA PRO A 48 -20.14 1.45 -23.43
C PRO A 48 -20.29 0.84 -24.83
N LYS A 49 -21.51 0.72 -25.36
CA LYS A 49 -21.73 0.25 -26.75
C LYS A 49 -21.29 1.30 -27.76
N LEU A 50 -21.67 2.55 -27.56
CA LEU A 50 -21.19 3.68 -28.35
C LEU A 50 -19.67 3.87 -28.21
N CYS A 51 -19.13 3.73 -26.99
CA CYS A 51 -17.69 3.73 -26.71
C CYS A 51 -16.97 2.69 -27.58
N LEU A 52 -17.46 1.44 -27.63
CA LEU A 52 -16.89 0.38 -28.49
C LEU A 52 -17.00 0.68 -29.97
N GLN A 53 -18.13 1.27 -30.43
CA GLN A 53 -18.30 1.65 -31.81
C GLN A 53 -17.28 2.72 -32.24
N LEU A 54 -17.15 3.80 -31.46
CA LEU A 54 -16.21 4.88 -31.70
C LEU A 54 -14.75 4.38 -31.63
N SER A 55 -14.45 3.51 -30.67
CA SER A 55 -13.12 2.90 -30.55
C SER A 55 -12.75 2.05 -31.77
N ARG A 56 -13.71 1.26 -32.33
CA ARG A 56 -13.46 0.51 -33.56
C ARG A 56 -13.25 1.43 -34.75
N GLN A 57 -13.97 2.54 -34.84
CA GLN A 57 -13.76 3.55 -35.87
C GLN A 57 -12.39 4.20 -35.73
N ALA A 58 -11.98 4.53 -34.50
CA ALA A 58 -10.64 5.07 -34.24
C ALA A 58 -9.53 4.10 -34.64
N LEU A 59 -9.64 2.80 -34.26
CA LEU A 59 -8.65 1.78 -34.64
C LEU A 59 -8.59 1.57 -36.17
N GLY A 60 -9.71 1.51 -36.85
CA GLY A 60 -9.75 1.43 -38.32
C GLY A 60 -9.07 2.63 -38.95
N PHE A 61 -9.41 3.84 -38.51
CA PHE A 61 -8.82 5.06 -39.01
C PHE A 61 -7.29 5.15 -38.73
N ILE A 62 -6.84 4.70 -37.55
CA ILE A 62 -5.41 4.63 -37.20
C ILE A 62 -4.70 3.63 -38.13
N ALA A 63 -5.26 2.43 -38.30
CA ALA A 63 -4.65 1.41 -39.14
C ALA A 63 -4.51 1.84 -40.60
N ASP A 64 -5.49 2.55 -41.14
CA ASP A 64 -5.52 2.98 -42.54
C ASP A 64 -4.71 4.26 -42.81
N SER A 65 -4.67 5.21 -41.85
CA SER A 65 -4.17 6.56 -42.09
C SER A 65 -2.99 6.96 -41.21
N LEU A 66 -2.74 6.28 -40.08
CA LEU A 66 -1.76 6.64 -39.05
C LEU A 66 -1.08 5.39 -38.46
N PRO A 67 -0.48 4.49 -39.27
CA PRO A 67 0.07 3.21 -38.79
C PRO A 67 1.15 3.36 -37.69
N ASP A 68 1.84 4.50 -37.63
CA ASP A 68 2.88 4.82 -36.63
C ASP A 68 2.29 5.48 -35.36
N TYR A 69 0.96 5.66 -35.27
CA TYR A 69 0.33 6.24 -34.08
C TYR A 69 0.07 5.19 -32.99
N VAL A 70 1.16 4.57 -32.49
CA VAL A 70 1.14 3.49 -31.50
C VAL A 70 0.44 3.90 -30.20
N ASP A 71 0.70 5.11 -29.67
CA ASP A 71 0.06 5.61 -28.44
C ASP A 71 -1.48 5.70 -28.59
N GLY A 72 -1.99 6.10 -29.78
CA GLY A 72 -3.41 6.13 -30.06
C GLY A 72 -4.03 4.74 -30.11
N GLU A 73 -3.32 3.78 -30.69
CA GLU A 73 -3.73 2.37 -30.72
C GLU A 73 -3.81 1.79 -29.31
N LEU A 74 -2.77 1.96 -28.47
CA LEU A 74 -2.72 1.47 -27.09
C LEU A 74 -3.87 2.02 -26.26
N ARG A 75 -4.06 3.35 -26.32
CA ARG A 75 -5.14 4.06 -25.60
C ARG A 75 -6.51 3.55 -26.00
N THR A 76 -6.74 3.41 -27.31
CA THR A 76 -8.03 2.94 -27.82
C THR A 76 -8.34 1.53 -27.35
N ARG A 77 -7.37 0.63 -27.36
CA ARG A 77 -7.53 -0.74 -26.86
C ARG A 77 -7.79 -0.80 -25.36
N ASN A 78 -7.13 0.05 -24.56
CA ASN A 78 -7.42 0.16 -23.14
C ASN A 78 -8.82 0.68 -22.87
N ILE A 79 -9.31 1.68 -23.65
CA ILE A 79 -10.69 2.16 -23.58
C ILE A 79 -11.68 1.04 -23.94
N MET A 80 -11.40 0.25 -24.98
CA MET A 80 -12.22 -0.91 -25.34
C MET A 80 -12.24 -1.96 -24.24
N ALA A 81 -11.08 -2.27 -23.65
CA ALA A 81 -11.00 -3.22 -22.55
C ALA A 81 -11.87 -2.78 -21.36
N PHE A 82 -11.83 -1.49 -21.02
CA PHE A 82 -12.67 -0.92 -19.98
C PHE A 82 -14.16 -0.99 -20.34
N ALA A 83 -14.55 -0.68 -21.57
CA ALA A 83 -15.92 -0.78 -22.01
C ALA A 83 -16.46 -2.23 -21.99
N TYR A 84 -15.65 -3.21 -22.40
CA TYR A 84 -15.96 -4.63 -22.23
C TYR A 84 -16.09 -5.05 -20.76
N TYR A 85 -15.21 -4.54 -19.89
CA TYR A 85 -15.34 -4.73 -18.45
C TYR A 85 -16.68 -4.21 -17.93
N GLN A 86 -17.11 -3.01 -18.35
CA GLN A 86 -18.40 -2.43 -17.97
C GLN A 86 -19.59 -3.26 -18.47
N MET A 87 -19.44 -3.97 -19.58
CA MET A 87 -20.46 -4.86 -20.14
C MET A 87 -20.36 -6.30 -19.59
N SER A 88 -19.50 -6.54 -18.62
CA SER A 88 -19.22 -7.90 -18.07
C SER A 88 -18.70 -8.92 -19.10
N ASP A 89 -18.11 -8.46 -20.20
CA ASP A 89 -17.44 -9.31 -21.19
C ASP A 89 -15.92 -9.41 -20.87
N ALA A 90 -15.61 -10.23 -19.88
CA ALA A 90 -14.23 -10.43 -19.42
C ALA A 90 -13.30 -10.99 -20.50
N ASP A 91 -13.82 -11.85 -21.39
CA ASP A 91 -13.01 -12.49 -22.43
C ASP A 91 -12.57 -11.48 -23.48
N SER A 92 -13.48 -10.61 -23.93
CA SER A 92 -13.14 -9.53 -24.85
C SER A 92 -12.23 -8.49 -24.19
N ALA A 93 -12.46 -8.14 -22.92
CA ALA A 93 -11.57 -7.26 -22.16
C ALA A 93 -10.15 -7.83 -22.12
N ASN A 94 -9.99 -9.10 -21.72
CA ASN A 94 -8.67 -9.75 -21.64
C ASN A 94 -7.98 -9.85 -23.02
N ARG A 95 -8.72 -10.09 -24.11
CA ARG A 95 -8.16 -10.04 -25.48
C ARG A 95 -7.57 -8.66 -25.80
N MET A 96 -8.28 -7.57 -25.44
CA MET A 96 -7.77 -6.20 -25.68
C MET A 96 -6.52 -5.92 -24.84
N LEU A 97 -6.52 -6.30 -23.58
CA LEU A 97 -5.36 -6.12 -22.69
C LEU A 97 -4.13 -6.89 -23.20
N ALA A 98 -4.32 -8.14 -23.68
CA ALA A 98 -3.25 -8.94 -24.26
C ALA A 98 -2.66 -8.30 -25.54
N LEU A 99 -3.50 -7.65 -26.36
CA LEU A 99 -3.02 -6.91 -27.52
C LEU A 99 -2.21 -5.67 -27.12
N VAL A 100 -2.63 -4.93 -26.08
CA VAL A 100 -1.84 -3.80 -25.53
C VAL A 100 -0.47 -4.29 -25.05
N GLU A 101 -0.41 -5.35 -24.25
CA GLU A 101 0.84 -5.92 -23.75
C GLU A 101 1.77 -6.37 -24.88
N LYS A 102 1.20 -7.03 -25.91
CA LYS A 102 1.95 -7.45 -27.10
C LYS A 102 2.53 -6.25 -27.86
N THR A 103 1.79 -5.16 -27.97
CA THR A 103 2.26 -3.93 -28.64
C THR A 103 3.36 -3.27 -27.82
N ILE A 104 3.21 -3.14 -26.50
CA ILE A 104 4.25 -2.60 -25.60
C ILE A 104 5.53 -3.43 -25.65
N ALA A 105 5.42 -4.77 -25.67
CA ALA A 105 6.56 -5.68 -25.74
C ALA A 105 7.41 -5.54 -27.01
N ARG A 106 6.87 -4.95 -28.10
CA ARG A 106 7.63 -4.66 -29.32
C ARG A 106 8.61 -3.50 -29.15
N ASN A 107 8.46 -2.72 -28.10
CA ASN A 107 9.30 -1.57 -27.75
C ASN A 107 9.52 -0.60 -28.95
N ASP A 108 8.42 -0.24 -29.62
CA ASP A 108 8.42 0.63 -30.77
C ASP A 108 8.95 2.03 -30.39
N PRO A 109 9.93 2.58 -31.14
CA PRO A 109 10.45 3.93 -30.85
C PRO A 109 9.41 5.04 -31.00
N ALA A 110 8.31 4.82 -31.70
CA ALA A 110 7.20 5.77 -31.80
C ALA A 110 6.30 5.82 -30.57
N MET A 111 6.42 4.82 -29.67
CA MET A 111 5.66 4.72 -28.41
C MET A 111 6.25 5.68 -27.37
N ARG A 112 5.45 6.64 -26.91
CA ARG A 112 5.83 7.62 -25.89
C ARG A 112 5.17 7.38 -24.53
N ASN A 113 4.00 6.76 -24.54
CA ASN A 113 3.15 6.58 -23.36
C ASN A 113 3.07 5.11 -22.87
N GLY A 114 3.96 4.25 -23.36
CA GLY A 114 3.90 2.80 -23.07
C GLY A 114 3.84 2.47 -21.58
N ASP A 115 4.62 3.16 -20.76
CA ASP A 115 4.65 2.94 -19.30
C ASP A 115 3.31 3.22 -18.63
N ILE A 116 2.70 4.38 -18.92
CA ILE A 116 1.43 4.77 -18.30
C ILE A 116 0.26 3.95 -18.85
N GLU A 117 0.27 3.60 -20.15
CA GLU A 117 -0.73 2.71 -20.76
C GLU A 117 -0.62 1.30 -20.17
N GLN A 118 0.58 0.82 -19.84
CA GLN A 118 0.77 -0.45 -19.13
C GLN A 118 0.17 -0.42 -17.72
N VAL A 119 0.30 0.70 -17.00
CA VAL A 119 -0.35 0.89 -15.70
C VAL A 119 -1.87 0.78 -15.86
N ILE A 120 -2.46 1.50 -16.83
CA ILE A 120 -3.90 1.44 -17.10
C ILE A 120 -4.34 0.01 -17.44
N THR A 121 -3.58 -0.70 -18.28
CA THR A 121 -3.82 -2.12 -18.61
C THR A 121 -3.88 -2.98 -17.35
N ARG A 122 -2.90 -2.83 -16.46
CA ARG A 122 -2.83 -3.60 -15.18
C ARG A 122 -3.97 -3.24 -14.25
N LEU A 123 -4.41 -1.98 -14.20
CA LEU A 123 -5.54 -1.55 -13.38
C LEU A 123 -6.87 -2.16 -13.86
N ILE A 124 -7.12 -2.18 -15.18
CA ILE A 124 -8.30 -2.85 -15.73
C ILE A 124 -8.25 -4.35 -15.42
N ARG A 125 -7.08 -4.98 -15.57
CA ARG A 125 -6.89 -6.40 -15.21
C ARG A 125 -7.16 -6.65 -13.72
N ALA A 126 -6.68 -5.78 -12.84
CA ALA A 126 -6.94 -5.88 -11.40
C ALA A 126 -8.44 -5.86 -11.08
N ARG A 127 -9.21 -5.00 -11.77
CA ARG A 127 -10.68 -4.97 -11.62
C ARG A 127 -11.37 -6.24 -12.13
N LEU A 128 -10.89 -6.81 -13.24
CA LEU A 128 -11.40 -8.10 -13.73
C LEU A 128 -11.16 -9.22 -12.71
N LEU A 129 -9.95 -9.27 -12.15
CA LEU A 129 -9.59 -10.22 -11.09
C LEU A 129 -10.45 -10.08 -9.83
N GLN A 130 -10.77 -8.83 -9.42
CA GLN A 130 -11.68 -8.59 -8.28
C GLN A 130 -13.09 -9.13 -8.55
N ARG A 131 -13.63 -8.95 -9.76
CA ARG A 131 -14.94 -9.53 -10.13
C ARG A 131 -14.92 -11.06 -10.10
N ASP A 132 -13.80 -11.68 -10.49
CA ASP A 132 -13.58 -13.14 -10.51
C ASP A 132 -13.15 -13.70 -9.14
N CYS A 133 -13.15 -12.90 -8.08
CA CYS A 133 -12.74 -13.28 -6.72
C CYS A 133 -11.25 -13.71 -6.60
N ARG A 134 -10.41 -13.33 -7.53
CA ARG A 134 -8.95 -13.51 -7.50
C ARG A 134 -8.29 -12.29 -6.84
N ILE A 135 -8.52 -12.17 -5.55
CA ILE A 135 -8.22 -10.95 -4.80
C ILE A 135 -6.71 -10.75 -4.61
N ALA A 136 -5.94 -11.83 -4.33
CA ALA A 136 -4.49 -11.73 -4.17
C ALA A 136 -3.78 -11.33 -5.46
N ASP A 137 -4.20 -11.87 -6.60
CA ASP A 137 -3.63 -11.49 -7.89
C ASP A 137 -3.87 -10.00 -8.18
N SER A 138 -5.09 -9.51 -7.86
CA SER A 138 -5.40 -8.08 -7.96
C SER A 138 -4.54 -7.23 -7.02
N TYR A 139 -4.38 -7.66 -5.76
CA TYR A 139 -3.53 -7.00 -4.78
C TYR A 139 -2.08 -6.92 -5.26
N GLN A 140 -1.54 -8.03 -5.79
CA GLN A 140 -0.17 -8.08 -6.30
C GLN A 140 0.05 -7.06 -7.42
N LEU A 141 -0.90 -6.95 -8.37
CA LEU A 141 -0.81 -5.96 -9.44
C LEU A 141 -0.79 -4.52 -8.90
N LEU A 142 -1.66 -4.20 -7.93
CA LEU A 142 -1.71 -2.86 -7.31
C LEU A 142 -0.44 -2.58 -6.51
N TYR A 143 0.05 -3.55 -5.76
CA TYR A 143 1.29 -3.45 -5.01
C TYR A 143 2.49 -3.19 -5.92
N ASP A 144 2.58 -3.92 -7.05
CA ASP A 144 3.65 -3.74 -8.03
C ASP A 144 3.58 -2.35 -8.69
N ILE A 145 2.37 -1.85 -9.01
CA ILE A 145 2.18 -0.49 -9.55
C ILE A 145 2.67 0.55 -8.53
N GLY A 146 2.20 0.48 -7.28
CA GLY A 146 2.58 1.42 -6.22
C GLY A 146 4.08 1.43 -5.95
N ARG A 147 4.72 0.23 -5.96
CA ARG A 147 6.15 0.10 -5.68
C ARG A 147 7.05 0.46 -6.86
N SER A 148 6.55 0.40 -8.08
CA SER A 148 7.34 0.65 -9.30
C SER A 148 7.79 2.12 -9.46
N GLY A 149 7.11 3.06 -8.80
CA GLY A 149 7.29 4.50 -8.98
C GLY A 149 6.94 4.99 -10.39
N ILE A 150 6.26 4.18 -11.22
CA ILE A 150 5.88 4.56 -12.58
C ILE A 150 4.94 5.76 -12.56
N LEU A 151 3.96 5.79 -11.65
CA LEU A 151 3.05 6.93 -11.54
C LEU A 151 3.82 8.22 -11.22
N ASP A 152 4.75 8.19 -10.27
CA ASP A 152 5.54 9.38 -9.91
C ASP A 152 6.41 9.90 -11.05
N ARG A 153 6.99 9.00 -11.85
CA ARG A 153 7.79 9.39 -13.03
C ARG A 153 6.95 9.96 -14.18
N ASN A 154 5.65 9.74 -14.18
CA ASN A 154 4.71 10.17 -15.23
C ASN A 154 3.80 11.32 -14.79
N ARG A 155 4.14 12.10 -13.75
CA ARG A 155 3.30 13.20 -13.24
C ARG A 155 2.95 14.24 -14.29
N ASP A 156 3.84 14.52 -15.24
CA ASP A 156 3.61 15.46 -16.32
C ASP A 156 2.84 14.86 -17.51
N ASN A 157 2.51 13.56 -17.46
CA ASN A 157 1.77 12.89 -18.53
C ASN A 157 0.27 13.23 -18.43
N MET A 158 -0.35 13.52 -19.58
CA MET A 158 -1.78 13.84 -19.67
C MET A 158 -2.71 12.74 -19.12
N LEU A 159 -2.24 11.48 -19.05
CA LEU A 159 -2.99 10.35 -18.50
C LEU A 159 -2.77 10.13 -16.99
N TYR A 160 -1.86 10.89 -16.38
CA TYR A 160 -1.50 10.70 -14.98
C TYR A 160 -2.69 10.76 -14.04
N SER A 161 -3.48 11.84 -14.11
CA SER A 161 -4.65 12.01 -13.24
C SER A 161 -5.66 10.88 -13.40
N TYR A 162 -5.87 10.40 -14.64
CA TYR A 162 -6.73 9.26 -14.91
C TYR A 162 -6.17 7.97 -14.29
N ALA A 163 -4.91 7.65 -14.56
CA ALA A 163 -4.27 6.44 -14.04
C ALA A 163 -4.21 6.43 -12.50
N LEU A 164 -3.91 7.58 -11.88
CA LEU A 164 -3.89 7.73 -10.43
C LEU A 164 -5.29 7.55 -9.82
N SER A 165 -6.31 8.18 -10.41
CA SER A 165 -7.70 8.00 -9.93
C SER A 165 -8.16 6.55 -10.05
N GLU A 166 -7.84 5.86 -11.15
CA GLU A 166 -8.14 4.44 -11.34
C GLU A 166 -7.40 3.56 -10.34
N TYR A 167 -6.14 3.87 -10.02
CA TYR A 167 -5.38 3.18 -8.98
C TYR A 167 -6.08 3.28 -7.62
N TYR A 168 -6.51 4.48 -7.24
CA TYR A 168 -7.21 4.69 -5.97
C TYR A 168 -8.59 4.04 -5.94
N ILE A 169 -9.38 4.17 -7.01
CA ILE A 169 -10.68 3.50 -7.11
C ILE A 169 -10.51 1.98 -6.95
N THR A 170 -9.56 1.40 -7.68
CA THR A 170 -9.32 -0.05 -7.65
C THR A 170 -8.83 -0.52 -6.29
N SER A 171 -7.97 0.28 -5.63
CA SER A 171 -7.44 -0.01 -4.29
C SER A 171 -8.51 0.10 -3.20
N LEU A 172 -9.38 1.12 -3.26
CA LEU A 172 -10.48 1.28 -2.32
C LEU A 172 -11.52 0.14 -2.43
N VAL A 173 -11.85 -0.27 -3.66
CA VAL A 173 -12.75 -1.42 -3.89
C VAL A 173 -12.11 -2.71 -3.39
N LEU A 174 -10.80 -2.89 -3.61
CA LEU A 174 -10.06 -4.04 -3.10
C LEU A 174 -10.08 -4.11 -1.57
N SER A 175 -9.85 -3.00 -0.89
CA SER A 175 -9.80 -2.93 0.57
C SER A 175 -11.10 -3.38 1.24
N TYR A 176 -12.25 -3.17 0.60
CA TYR A 176 -13.54 -3.70 1.05
C TYR A 176 -13.62 -5.24 1.00
N HIS A 177 -13.07 -5.86 -0.03
CA HIS A 177 -13.07 -7.31 -0.17
C HIS A 177 -12.14 -8.01 0.84
N TYR A 178 -11.20 -7.26 1.42
CA TYR A 178 -10.16 -7.74 2.33
C TYR A 178 -10.52 -7.58 3.82
N ARG A 179 -11.72 -7.90 4.21
CA ARG A 179 -12.34 -7.63 5.52
C ARG A 179 -11.69 -8.29 6.76
N ASN A 180 -10.52 -8.82 6.71
CA ASN A 180 -9.87 -9.46 7.87
C ASN A 180 -9.19 -8.44 8.81
N GLY A 181 -9.97 -7.55 9.43
CA GLY A 181 -9.53 -6.75 10.59
C GLY A 181 -8.72 -5.48 10.27
N GLN A 182 -8.77 -4.97 9.03
CA GLN A 182 -7.94 -3.83 8.58
C GLN A 182 -8.75 -2.53 8.36
N GLU A 183 -9.65 -2.19 9.26
CA GLU A 183 -10.33 -0.87 9.22
C GLU A 183 -9.34 0.31 9.22
N ALA A 184 -8.21 0.16 9.89
CA ALA A 184 -7.14 1.15 9.92
C ALA A 184 -6.53 1.41 8.53
N ASP A 185 -6.32 0.35 7.72
CA ASP A 185 -5.72 0.47 6.39
C ASP A 185 -6.65 1.19 5.42
N VAL A 186 -7.98 0.93 5.51
CA VAL A 186 -8.99 1.62 4.68
C VAL A 186 -9.01 3.12 4.99
N ARG A 187 -9.00 3.51 6.28
CA ARG A 187 -8.97 4.92 6.70
C ARG A 187 -7.69 5.62 6.26
N THR A 188 -6.56 4.95 6.32
CA THR A 188 -5.27 5.47 5.85
C THR A 188 -5.30 5.71 4.35
N LEU A 189 -5.80 4.74 3.58
CA LEU A 189 -5.94 4.87 2.12
C LEU A 189 -6.90 6.00 1.74
N ILE A 190 -8.05 6.13 2.44
CA ILE A 190 -8.98 7.24 2.23
C ILE A 190 -8.28 8.59 2.47
N GLY A 191 -7.55 8.73 3.58
CA GLY A 191 -6.81 9.96 3.91
C GLY A 191 -5.76 10.31 2.86
N GLU A 192 -5.08 9.30 2.29
CA GLU A 192 -4.15 9.50 1.17
C GLU A 192 -4.88 10.04 -0.06
N VAL A 193 -6.00 9.42 -0.46
CA VAL A 193 -6.81 9.86 -1.60
C VAL A 193 -7.33 11.28 -1.40
N GLU A 194 -7.87 11.59 -0.23
CA GLU A 194 -8.37 12.93 0.10
C GLU A 194 -7.25 13.98 0.03
N SER A 195 -6.04 13.65 0.48
CA SER A 195 -4.87 14.56 0.40
C SER A 195 -4.43 14.86 -1.03
N GLN A 196 -4.67 13.94 -1.97
CA GLN A 196 -4.32 14.08 -3.39
C GLN A 196 -5.48 14.60 -4.25
N ARG A 197 -6.66 14.80 -3.66
CA ARG A 197 -7.92 15.08 -4.36
C ARG A 197 -7.83 16.28 -5.32
N ASP A 198 -7.25 17.38 -4.86
CA ASP A 198 -7.14 18.62 -5.64
C ASP A 198 -6.15 18.49 -6.81
N ALA A 199 -5.20 17.56 -6.72
CA ALA A 199 -4.24 17.28 -7.77
C ALA A 199 -4.82 16.38 -8.89
N ILE A 200 -5.88 15.63 -8.60
CA ILE A 200 -6.53 14.72 -9.54
C ILE A 200 -7.54 15.48 -10.39
N LYS A 201 -7.15 15.79 -11.64
CA LYS A 201 -8.02 16.48 -12.60
C LYS A 201 -8.55 15.49 -13.65
N VAL A 202 -9.82 15.09 -13.50
CA VAL A 202 -10.46 14.10 -14.35
C VAL A 202 -11.83 14.59 -14.86
N ASP A 203 -12.44 13.84 -15.77
CA ASP A 203 -13.80 14.14 -16.23
C ASP A 203 -14.86 13.83 -15.14
N PHE A 204 -16.06 14.36 -15.32
CA PHE A 204 -17.15 14.18 -14.34
C PHE A 204 -17.47 12.72 -14.03
N ALA A 205 -17.39 11.83 -15.03
CA ALA A 205 -17.72 10.43 -14.84
C ALA A 205 -16.66 9.73 -13.97
N GLN A 206 -15.39 10.08 -14.17
CA GLN A 206 -14.28 9.58 -13.35
C GLN A 206 -14.31 10.16 -11.93
N ASP A 207 -14.66 11.44 -11.82
CA ASP A 207 -14.81 12.12 -10.53
C ASP A 207 -15.90 11.47 -9.68
N MET A 208 -17.07 11.20 -10.29
CA MET A 208 -18.16 10.46 -9.64
C MET A 208 -17.74 9.03 -9.24
N ALA A 209 -16.97 8.34 -10.09
CA ALA A 209 -16.47 7.01 -9.78
C ALA A 209 -15.53 7.02 -8.57
N LEU A 210 -14.68 8.05 -8.45
CA LEU A 210 -13.79 8.22 -7.30
C LEU A 210 -14.58 8.56 -6.02
N ASN A 211 -15.57 9.45 -6.10
CA ASN A 211 -16.48 9.73 -4.98
C ASN A 211 -17.25 8.47 -4.54
N TYR A 212 -17.72 7.67 -5.49
CA TYR A 212 -18.36 6.39 -5.18
C TYR A 212 -17.42 5.44 -4.44
N ALA A 213 -16.15 5.34 -4.87
CA ALA A 213 -15.15 4.49 -4.21
C ALA A 213 -14.83 4.99 -2.79
N LEU A 214 -14.75 6.31 -2.59
CA LEU A 214 -14.58 6.91 -1.25
C LEU A 214 -15.80 6.65 -0.35
N ALA A 215 -17.02 6.85 -0.89
CA ALA A 215 -18.26 6.52 -0.17
C ALA A 215 -18.28 5.04 0.24
N TYR A 216 -17.84 4.16 -0.65
CA TYR A 216 -17.75 2.74 -0.40
C TYR A 216 -16.72 2.41 0.71
N GLY A 217 -15.57 3.07 0.69
CA GLY A 217 -14.54 2.97 1.73
C GLY A 217 -15.08 3.42 3.11
N TRP A 218 -15.72 4.59 3.19
CA TRP A 218 -16.32 5.09 4.43
C TRP A 218 -17.45 4.20 4.95
N GLN A 219 -18.31 3.70 4.04
CA GLN A 219 -19.35 2.74 4.41
C GLN A 219 -18.75 1.45 4.99
N SER A 220 -17.62 0.98 4.44
CA SER A 220 -16.89 -0.19 4.94
C SER A 220 -16.29 0.05 6.33
N ALA A 221 -15.85 1.27 6.59
CA ALA A 221 -15.32 1.71 7.88
C ALA A 221 -16.41 2.02 8.91
N GLY A 222 -17.71 1.78 8.60
CA GLY A 222 -18.85 2.05 9.48
C GLY A 222 -19.29 3.52 9.55
N GLU A 223 -18.73 4.40 8.72
CA GLU A 223 -18.95 5.85 8.72
C GLU A 223 -19.99 6.25 7.65
N SER A 224 -21.23 5.77 7.82
CA SER A 224 -22.30 5.95 6.81
C SER A 224 -22.64 7.42 6.53
N LEU A 225 -22.47 8.32 7.48
CA LEU A 225 -22.69 9.77 7.24
C LEU A 225 -21.66 10.34 6.27
N LYS A 226 -20.38 10.00 6.43
CA LYS A 226 -19.33 10.42 5.50
C LYS A 226 -19.52 9.83 4.10
N ALA A 227 -20.04 8.60 4.03
CA ALA A 227 -20.39 8.00 2.75
C ALA A 227 -21.50 8.80 2.03
N LEU A 228 -22.50 9.31 2.77
CA LEU A 228 -23.54 10.18 2.21
C LEU A 228 -23.00 11.51 1.68
N ASP A 229 -22.00 12.12 2.34
CA ASP A 229 -21.40 13.38 1.88
C ASP A 229 -20.81 13.23 0.46
N TYR A 230 -20.19 12.10 0.15
CA TYR A 230 -19.69 11.80 -1.21
C TYR A 230 -20.82 11.49 -2.20
N CYS A 231 -21.92 10.89 -1.74
CA CYS A 231 -23.12 10.73 -2.57
C CYS A 231 -23.73 12.10 -2.92
N GLU A 232 -23.79 13.05 -1.99
CA GLU A 232 -24.28 14.41 -2.24
C GLU A 232 -23.40 15.17 -3.25
N GLN A 233 -22.07 15.01 -3.17
CA GLN A 233 -21.17 15.54 -4.19
C GLN A 233 -21.49 14.98 -5.57
N ASN A 234 -21.79 13.67 -5.70
CA ASN A 234 -22.20 13.07 -6.96
C ASN A 234 -23.53 13.62 -7.46
N TYR A 235 -24.53 13.80 -6.58
CA TYR A 235 -25.79 14.44 -6.99
C TYR A 235 -25.58 15.88 -7.48
N THR A 236 -24.67 16.63 -6.86
CA THR A 236 -24.29 17.96 -7.30
C THR A 236 -23.69 17.94 -8.72
N ILE A 237 -22.85 16.94 -9.03
CA ILE A 237 -22.31 16.76 -10.40
C ILE A 237 -23.42 16.37 -11.36
N LEU A 238 -24.26 15.40 -10.99
CA LEU A 238 -25.35 14.87 -11.80
C LEU A 238 -26.47 15.91 -12.13
N SER A 239 -26.59 16.97 -11.31
CA SER A 239 -27.50 18.07 -11.58
C SER A 239 -27.16 18.85 -12.86
N ARG A 240 -25.93 18.70 -13.38
CA ARG A 240 -25.48 19.30 -14.64
C ARG A 240 -25.84 18.38 -15.80
N PRO A 241 -26.67 18.83 -16.79
CA PRO A 241 -27.13 17.96 -17.91
C PRO A 241 -25.98 17.32 -18.70
N SER A 242 -24.87 18.05 -18.87
CA SER A 242 -23.67 17.56 -19.58
C SER A 242 -22.88 16.46 -18.80
N ALA A 243 -23.08 16.36 -17.50
CA ALA A 243 -22.39 15.40 -16.64
C ALA A 243 -23.23 14.14 -16.36
N PHE A 244 -24.50 14.09 -16.79
CA PHE A 244 -25.36 12.94 -16.49
C PHE A 244 -24.80 11.65 -17.09
N CYS A 245 -24.64 10.66 -16.21
CA CYS A 245 -24.13 9.33 -16.53
C CYS A 245 -25.02 8.29 -15.83
N PRO A 246 -25.79 7.48 -16.55
CA PRO A 246 -26.73 6.51 -15.98
C PRO A 246 -26.06 5.54 -15.01
N TYR A 247 -24.89 5.02 -15.38
CA TYR A 247 -24.12 4.09 -14.53
C TYR A 247 -23.75 4.69 -13.20
N ASN A 248 -23.16 5.90 -13.19
CA ASN A 248 -22.77 6.57 -11.97
C ASN A 248 -23.97 7.04 -11.14
N TYR A 249 -25.06 7.42 -11.80
CA TYR A 249 -26.32 7.74 -11.13
C TYR A 249 -26.86 6.53 -10.35
N ALA A 250 -26.95 5.37 -11.00
CA ALA A 250 -27.43 4.15 -10.35
C ALA A 250 -26.51 3.70 -9.19
N ASN A 251 -25.19 3.78 -9.38
CA ASN A 251 -24.24 3.49 -8.30
C ASN A 251 -24.38 4.45 -7.10
N THR A 252 -24.63 5.74 -7.38
CA THR A 252 -24.85 6.75 -6.32
C THR A 252 -26.16 6.47 -5.57
N LEU A 253 -27.25 6.16 -6.27
CA LEU A 253 -28.52 5.75 -5.65
C LEU A 253 -28.34 4.51 -4.76
N GLN A 254 -27.67 3.49 -5.26
CA GLN A 254 -27.43 2.25 -4.52
C GLN A 254 -26.57 2.48 -3.27
N MET A 255 -25.54 3.33 -3.36
CA MET A 255 -24.70 3.70 -2.22
C MET A 255 -25.49 4.53 -1.21
N THR A 256 -26.26 5.50 -1.65
CA THR A 256 -27.15 6.30 -0.79
C THR A 256 -28.11 5.39 -0.01
N ALA A 257 -28.76 4.45 -0.71
CA ALA A 257 -29.64 3.48 -0.08
C ALA A 257 -28.91 2.61 0.96
N SER A 258 -27.68 2.16 0.63
CA SER A 258 -26.86 1.36 1.52
C SER A 258 -26.44 2.13 2.78
N ALA A 259 -26.08 3.40 2.64
CA ALA A 259 -25.72 4.26 3.75
C ALA A 259 -26.92 4.59 4.64
N LEU A 260 -28.04 5.00 4.04
CA LEU A 260 -29.30 5.31 4.76
C LEU A 260 -29.85 4.11 5.52
N LYS A 261 -29.78 2.90 4.95
CA LYS A 261 -30.13 1.65 5.63
C LYS A 261 -29.39 1.46 6.95
N SER A 262 -28.15 1.94 7.02
CA SER A 262 -27.28 1.81 8.21
C SER A 262 -27.51 2.90 9.26
N ILE A 263 -28.44 3.86 8.99
CA ILE A 263 -28.79 4.96 9.89
C ILE A 263 -30.28 4.87 10.24
N PRO A 264 -30.64 4.14 11.30
CA PRO A 264 -32.06 3.93 11.65
C PRO A 264 -32.79 5.25 11.90
N GLY A 265 -34.03 5.35 11.38
CA GLY A 265 -34.94 6.47 11.65
C GLY A 265 -34.67 7.75 10.84
N ARG A 266 -33.62 7.81 10.01
CA ARG A 266 -33.31 9.00 9.19
C ARG A 266 -34.33 9.21 8.04
N VAL A 267 -34.73 8.12 7.41
CA VAL A 267 -35.74 8.13 6.34
C VAL A 267 -36.67 6.92 6.47
N PRO A 268 -37.91 6.98 5.91
CA PRO A 268 -38.80 5.82 5.88
C PRO A 268 -38.17 4.65 5.12
N PRO A 269 -38.42 3.39 5.53
CA PRO A 269 -37.92 2.20 4.84
C PRO A 269 -38.30 2.14 3.36
N ASP A 270 -39.54 2.57 3.00
CA ASP A 270 -40.00 2.60 1.63
C ASP A 270 -39.18 3.54 0.75
N SER A 271 -38.68 4.65 1.30
CA SER A 271 -37.80 5.56 0.57
C SER A 271 -36.44 4.91 0.26
N VAL A 272 -35.87 4.14 1.18
CA VAL A 272 -34.65 3.36 0.95
C VAL A 272 -34.87 2.28 -0.12
N LEU A 273 -36.03 1.59 -0.05
CA LEU A 273 -36.42 0.59 -1.05
C LEU A 273 -36.57 1.22 -2.44
N ALA A 274 -37.20 2.40 -2.53
CA ALA A 274 -37.35 3.12 -3.78
C ALA A 274 -36.00 3.50 -4.41
N LEU A 275 -35.02 3.91 -3.62
CA LEU A 275 -33.65 4.19 -4.12
C LEU A 275 -32.99 2.93 -4.70
N TYR A 276 -33.07 1.80 -3.99
CA TYR A 276 -32.54 0.52 -4.48
C TYR A 276 -33.22 0.09 -5.78
N ASP A 277 -34.56 0.20 -5.85
CA ASP A 277 -35.32 -0.23 -7.01
C ASP A 277 -35.08 0.68 -8.24
N THR A 278 -34.98 2.00 -8.02
CA THR A 278 -34.62 2.93 -9.08
C THR A 278 -33.20 2.61 -9.62
N ALA A 279 -32.21 2.41 -8.75
CA ALA A 279 -30.88 2.02 -9.16
C ALA A 279 -30.89 0.73 -9.99
N ARG A 280 -31.62 -0.28 -9.51
CA ARG A 280 -31.80 -1.55 -10.22
C ARG A 280 -32.39 -1.36 -11.63
N CYS A 281 -33.46 -0.58 -11.77
CA CYS A 281 -34.06 -0.31 -13.08
C CYS A 281 -33.04 0.32 -14.03
N VAL A 282 -32.30 1.32 -13.59
CA VAL A 282 -31.26 1.96 -14.41
C VAL A 282 -30.16 0.96 -14.82
N PHE A 283 -29.75 0.03 -13.94
CA PHE A 283 -28.79 -1.01 -14.30
C PHE A 283 -29.30 -1.99 -15.36
N TYR A 284 -30.64 -2.30 -15.35
CA TYR A 284 -31.27 -3.12 -16.38
C TYR A 284 -31.26 -2.40 -17.73
N ASP A 285 -31.59 -1.11 -17.75
CA ASP A 285 -31.57 -0.29 -18.96
C ASP A 285 -30.15 -0.11 -19.52
N TYR A 286 -29.17 0.03 -18.61
CA TYR A 286 -27.74 0.12 -18.96
C TYR A 286 -27.19 -1.20 -19.53
N GLY A 287 -27.65 -2.33 -19.00
CA GLY A 287 -27.33 -3.67 -19.50
C GLY A 287 -26.00 -4.26 -19.00
N ASP A 288 -25.50 -3.84 -17.80
CA ASP A 288 -24.37 -4.50 -17.15
C ASP A 288 -24.85 -5.66 -16.24
N PRO A 289 -24.68 -6.92 -16.63
CA PRO A 289 -25.16 -8.08 -15.86
C PRO A 289 -24.62 -8.12 -14.42
N TYR A 290 -23.40 -7.66 -14.17
CA TYR A 290 -22.82 -7.60 -12.83
C TYR A 290 -23.62 -6.66 -11.90
N GLN A 291 -23.92 -5.48 -12.37
CA GLN A 291 -24.71 -4.50 -11.61
C GLN A 291 -26.20 -4.90 -11.53
N MET A 292 -26.74 -5.53 -12.58
CA MET A 292 -28.10 -6.07 -12.56
C MET A 292 -28.28 -7.09 -11.43
N ILE A 293 -27.33 -8.03 -11.22
CA ILE A 293 -27.33 -8.98 -10.09
C ILE A 293 -27.23 -8.23 -8.78
N GLY A 294 -26.30 -7.28 -8.67
CA GLY A 294 -26.09 -6.48 -7.46
C GLY A 294 -27.34 -5.70 -7.06
N GLY A 295 -27.93 -4.97 -8.00
CA GLY A 295 -29.15 -4.22 -7.81
C GLY A 295 -30.37 -5.11 -7.45
N THR A 296 -30.54 -6.21 -8.16
CA THR A 296 -31.58 -7.21 -7.88
C THR A 296 -31.44 -7.77 -6.44
N THR A 297 -30.23 -8.18 -6.10
CA THR A 297 -29.92 -8.75 -4.77
C THR A 297 -30.15 -7.74 -3.65
N SER A 298 -29.70 -6.51 -3.82
CA SER A 298 -29.84 -5.44 -2.82
C SER A 298 -31.29 -5.05 -2.61
N THR A 299 -32.06 -4.85 -3.69
CA THR A 299 -33.49 -4.50 -3.66
C THR A 299 -34.30 -5.61 -3.02
N ALA A 300 -34.15 -6.86 -3.49
CA ALA A 300 -34.93 -7.98 -2.95
C ALA A 300 -34.56 -8.30 -1.50
N ARG A 301 -33.28 -8.21 -1.14
CA ARG A 301 -32.84 -8.41 0.27
C ARG A 301 -33.43 -7.36 1.20
N TYR A 302 -33.46 -6.10 0.76
CA TYR A 302 -34.01 -5.03 1.58
C TYR A 302 -35.53 -5.11 1.67
N ALA A 303 -36.23 -5.42 0.56
CA ALA A 303 -37.67 -5.67 0.56
C ALA A 303 -38.05 -6.79 1.56
N LEU A 304 -37.32 -7.93 1.55
CA LEU A 304 -37.51 -8.99 2.54
C LEU A 304 -37.24 -8.53 3.99
N LEU A 305 -36.25 -7.65 4.18
CA LEU A 305 -35.91 -7.11 5.52
C LEU A 305 -37.04 -6.28 6.11
N ILE A 306 -37.74 -5.49 5.29
CA ILE A 306 -38.88 -4.65 5.73
C ILE A 306 -40.24 -5.37 5.63
N GLY A 307 -40.27 -6.64 5.22
CA GLY A 307 -41.47 -7.47 5.14
C GLY A 307 -42.23 -7.37 3.80
N ASP A 308 -41.74 -6.59 2.83
CA ASP A 308 -42.38 -6.51 1.48
C ASP A 308 -41.93 -7.71 0.62
N THR A 309 -42.59 -8.85 0.88
CA THR A 309 -42.35 -10.08 0.13
C THR A 309 -42.83 -10.01 -1.33
N VAL A 310 -43.84 -9.22 -1.61
CA VAL A 310 -44.40 -9.05 -2.96
C VAL A 310 -43.37 -8.39 -3.86
N LYS A 311 -42.82 -7.25 -3.42
CA LYS A 311 -41.77 -6.54 -4.17
C LYS A 311 -40.52 -7.41 -4.34
N ALA A 312 -40.09 -8.14 -3.28
CA ALA A 312 -38.97 -9.04 -3.38
C ALA A 312 -39.16 -10.11 -4.46
N HIS A 313 -40.36 -10.73 -4.50
CA HIS A 313 -40.70 -11.74 -5.49
C HIS A 313 -40.75 -11.17 -6.92
N ASP A 314 -41.27 -9.98 -7.09
CA ASP A 314 -41.36 -9.34 -8.42
C ASP A 314 -39.97 -9.04 -8.99
N VAL A 315 -39.11 -8.49 -8.18
CA VAL A 315 -37.69 -8.20 -8.54
C VAL A 315 -36.92 -9.49 -8.89
N LEU A 316 -37.11 -10.55 -8.14
CA LEU A 316 -36.43 -11.84 -8.35
C LEU A 316 -37.02 -12.55 -9.60
N ARG A 317 -38.33 -12.49 -9.86
CA ARG A 317 -38.94 -13.02 -11.11
C ARG A 317 -38.41 -12.32 -12.36
N GLN A 318 -38.24 -11.00 -12.30
CA GLN A 318 -37.65 -10.25 -13.43
C GLN A 318 -36.24 -10.77 -13.75
N TRP A 319 -35.39 -10.97 -12.73
CA TRP A 319 -34.08 -11.55 -12.94
C TRP A 319 -34.13 -12.97 -13.50
N LEU A 320 -34.96 -13.84 -12.93
CA LEU A 320 -35.11 -15.24 -13.41
C LEU A 320 -35.55 -15.30 -14.86
N SER A 321 -36.48 -14.42 -15.27
CA SER A 321 -36.93 -14.31 -16.63
C SER A 321 -35.82 -13.86 -17.58
N TRP A 322 -35.07 -12.82 -17.20
CA TRP A 322 -33.92 -12.36 -17.96
C TRP A 322 -32.85 -13.47 -18.10
N ALA A 323 -32.49 -14.13 -17.01
CA ALA A 323 -31.52 -15.24 -17.01
C ALA A 323 -32.00 -16.43 -17.87
N ALA A 324 -33.28 -16.71 -17.92
CA ALA A 324 -33.83 -17.75 -18.78
C ALA A 324 -33.67 -17.41 -20.28
N VAL A 325 -33.91 -16.13 -20.67
CA VAL A 325 -33.67 -15.65 -22.04
C VAL A 325 -32.19 -15.78 -22.41
N GLN A 326 -31.27 -15.40 -21.52
CA GLN A 326 -29.83 -15.55 -21.79
C GLN A 326 -29.41 -17.01 -21.97
N ARG A 327 -29.93 -17.92 -21.14
CA ARG A 327 -29.69 -19.36 -21.27
C ARG A 327 -30.22 -19.93 -22.59
N ALA A 328 -31.41 -19.51 -22.99
CA ALA A 328 -32.01 -19.92 -24.26
C ALA A 328 -31.18 -19.42 -25.46
N ALA A 329 -30.66 -18.20 -25.40
CA ALA A 329 -29.78 -17.65 -26.43
C ALA A 329 -28.47 -18.44 -26.53
N ALA A 330 -27.83 -18.81 -25.39
CA ALA A 330 -26.65 -19.63 -25.35
C ALA A 330 -26.87 -21.02 -25.96
N ALA A 331 -28.01 -21.65 -25.66
CA ALA A 331 -28.36 -22.99 -26.20
C ALA A 331 -28.54 -22.99 -27.73
N LYS A 332 -28.83 -21.82 -28.33
CA LYS A 332 -28.97 -21.64 -29.80
C LYS A 332 -27.63 -21.24 -30.46
N GLY A 333 -26.49 -21.32 -29.77
CA GLY A 333 -25.18 -20.96 -30.30
C GLY A 333 -24.89 -19.46 -30.30
N GLY A 334 -25.75 -18.63 -29.68
CA GLY A 334 -25.49 -17.23 -29.43
C GLY A 334 -24.51 -17.04 -28.26
N SER A 335 -23.67 -16.01 -28.33
CA SER A 335 -22.87 -15.60 -27.16
C SER A 335 -23.81 -15.06 -26.08
N PRO A 336 -23.92 -15.70 -24.90
CA PRO A 336 -24.74 -15.16 -23.83
C PRO A 336 -24.13 -13.85 -23.32
N GLN A 337 -24.97 -12.87 -23.04
CA GLN A 337 -24.52 -11.61 -22.47
C GLN A 337 -23.92 -11.80 -21.07
N TRP A 338 -24.23 -12.92 -20.42
CA TRP A 338 -23.74 -13.28 -19.11
C TRP A 338 -23.50 -14.80 -19.01
N THR A 339 -22.36 -15.21 -18.50
CA THR A 339 -22.02 -16.61 -18.19
C THR A 339 -21.89 -16.80 -16.69
N PRO A 340 -22.28 -17.96 -16.13
CA PRO A 340 -21.99 -18.30 -14.75
C PRO A 340 -20.50 -18.10 -14.42
N LEU A 341 -20.18 -17.78 -13.20
CA LEU A 341 -18.82 -17.52 -12.69
C LEU A 341 -18.15 -16.20 -13.09
N LYS A 342 -18.81 -15.32 -13.85
CA LYS A 342 -18.26 -13.97 -14.11
C LYS A 342 -18.45 -13.02 -12.93
N ALA A 343 -19.26 -13.37 -11.93
CA ALA A 343 -19.53 -12.58 -10.74
C ALA A 343 -19.87 -13.46 -9.53
N PRO A 344 -18.97 -14.37 -9.10
CA PRO A 344 -19.31 -15.43 -8.13
C PRO A 344 -19.84 -14.89 -6.80
N LYS A 345 -19.26 -13.83 -6.22
CA LYS A 345 -19.78 -13.21 -4.97
C LYS A 345 -21.18 -12.62 -5.13
N MET A 346 -21.46 -11.98 -6.26
CA MET A 346 -22.78 -11.43 -6.56
C MET A 346 -23.81 -12.53 -6.75
N GLU A 347 -23.45 -13.60 -7.45
CA GLU A 347 -24.32 -14.75 -7.66
C GLU A 347 -24.63 -15.49 -6.35
N VAL A 348 -23.65 -15.70 -5.47
CA VAL A 348 -23.89 -16.26 -4.12
C VAL A 348 -24.90 -15.41 -3.36
N GLY A 349 -24.73 -14.07 -3.36
CA GLY A 349 -25.67 -13.17 -2.72
C GLY A 349 -27.08 -13.26 -3.30
N LEU A 350 -27.21 -13.44 -4.59
CA LEU A 350 -28.50 -13.62 -5.26
C LEU A 350 -29.18 -14.95 -4.88
N PHE A 351 -28.43 -16.07 -4.91
CA PHE A 351 -28.96 -17.37 -4.51
C PHE A 351 -29.34 -17.41 -3.02
N ASP A 352 -28.60 -16.72 -2.15
CA ASP A 352 -28.99 -16.53 -0.74
C ASP A 352 -30.37 -15.86 -0.60
N VAL A 353 -30.63 -14.82 -1.41
CA VAL A 353 -31.91 -14.11 -1.39
C VAL A 353 -33.02 -14.96 -2.00
N LEU A 354 -32.76 -15.66 -3.12
CA LEU A 354 -33.71 -16.59 -3.73
C LEU A 354 -34.13 -17.71 -2.76
N LEU A 355 -33.20 -18.31 -2.05
CA LEU A 355 -33.50 -19.33 -1.04
C LEU A 355 -34.29 -18.79 0.15
N ARG A 356 -33.95 -17.59 0.65
CA ARG A 356 -34.69 -16.93 1.75
C ARG A 356 -36.08 -16.48 1.34
N SER A 357 -36.30 -16.12 0.09
CA SER A 357 -37.59 -15.67 -0.41
C SER A 357 -38.64 -16.78 -0.50
N ARG A 358 -38.21 -18.06 -0.44
CA ARG A 358 -39.06 -19.26 -0.60
C ARG A 358 -39.85 -19.28 -1.93
N MET A 359 -39.27 -18.72 -2.98
CA MET A 359 -39.91 -18.61 -4.31
C MET A 359 -39.83 -19.89 -5.15
N ALA A 360 -39.01 -20.86 -4.75
CA ALA A 360 -38.87 -22.11 -5.50
C ALA A 360 -40.24 -22.79 -5.66
N SER A 361 -40.62 -23.09 -6.90
CA SER A 361 -41.89 -23.73 -7.24
C SER A 361 -41.88 -25.22 -6.89
N THR A 362 -40.70 -25.83 -6.82
CA THR A 362 -40.49 -27.25 -6.48
C THR A 362 -39.28 -27.42 -5.55
N PRO A 363 -39.24 -28.51 -4.75
CA PRO A 363 -38.07 -28.86 -3.97
C PRO A 363 -36.80 -29.02 -4.82
N ASP A 364 -36.91 -29.55 -6.04
CA ASP A 364 -35.80 -29.73 -6.97
C ASP A 364 -35.25 -28.40 -7.45
N GLU A 365 -36.09 -27.39 -7.61
CA GLU A 365 -35.63 -26.02 -7.96
C GLU A 365 -34.85 -25.40 -6.81
N ALA A 366 -35.37 -25.51 -5.59
CA ALA A 366 -34.65 -25.05 -4.39
C ALA A 366 -33.30 -25.76 -4.22
N LEU A 367 -33.26 -27.07 -4.47
CA LEU A 367 -32.04 -27.87 -4.41
C LEU A 367 -31.01 -27.40 -5.46
N ARG A 368 -31.47 -27.13 -6.72
CA ARG A 368 -30.58 -26.58 -7.77
C ARG A 368 -29.98 -25.22 -7.37
N TRP A 369 -30.77 -24.34 -6.77
CA TRP A 369 -30.26 -23.04 -6.29
C TRP A 369 -29.26 -23.24 -5.15
N TYR A 370 -29.56 -24.14 -4.20
CA TYR A 370 -28.67 -24.46 -3.10
C TYR A 370 -27.33 -25.05 -3.59
N THR A 371 -27.39 -26.03 -4.47
CA THR A 371 -26.20 -26.67 -5.04
C THR A 371 -25.35 -25.62 -5.79
N ARG A 372 -25.99 -24.81 -6.64
CA ARG A 372 -25.26 -23.75 -7.37
C ARG A 372 -24.62 -22.72 -6.45
N ARG A 373 -25.34 -22.31 -5.39
CA ARG A 373 -24.82 -21.41 -4.37
C ARG A 373 -23.61 -22.02 -3.67
N THR A 374 -23.66 -23.31 -3.34
CA THR A 374 -22.55 -24.03 -2.68
C THR A 374 -21.35 -24.15 -3.60
N ASP A 375 -21.53 -24.53 -4.86
CA ASP A 375 -20.44 -24.61 -5.85
C ASP A 375 -19.72 -23.26 -6.02
N LEU A 376 -20.48 -22.17 -6.07
CA LEU A 376 -19.93 -20.82 -6.17
C LEU A 376 -19.18 -20.42 -4.88
N GLN A 377 -19.72 -20.77 -3.72
CA GLN A 377 -19.05 -20.50 -2.44
C GLN A 377 -17.76 -21.30 -2.30
N ASP A 378 -17.75 -22.56 -2.76
CA ASP A 378 -16.54 -23.39 -2.76
C ASP A 378 -15.49 -22.86 -3.73
N TYR A 379 -15.92 -22.32 -4.88
CA TYR A 379 -15.02 -21.62 -5.81
C TYR A 379 -14.38 -20.39 -5.13
N ILE A 380 -15.18 -19.56 -4.48
CA ILE A 380 -14.69 -18.37 -3.74
C ILE A 380 -13.72 -18.81 -2.64
N ASN A 381 -14.11 -19.79 -1.82
CA ASN A 381 -13.31 -20.27 -0.69
C ASN A 381 -11.97 -20.83 -1.14
N ARG A 382 -11.93 -21.56 -2.26
CA ARG A 382 -10.67 -22.08 -2.85
C ARG A 382 -9.75 -20.93 -3.26
N ASN A 383 -10.27 -19.94 -3.98
CA ASN A 383 -9.49 -18.77 -4.36
C ASN A 383 -8.99 -17.99 -3.14
N GLU A 384 -9.85 -17.79 -2.13
CA GLU A 384 -9.45 -17.10 -0.89
C GLU A 384 -8.41 -17.90 -0.08
N GLN A 385 -8.47 -19.24 -0.08
CA GLN A 385 -7.46 -20.09 0.56
C GLN A 385 -6.13 -20.11 -0.20
N GLU A 386 -6.16 -20.21 -1.52
CA GLU A 386 -4.98 -20.10 -2.37
C GLU A 386 -4.34 -18.71 -2.21
N ASP A 387 -5.15 -17.66 -2.18
CA ASP A 387 -4.75 -16.30 -1.95
C ASP A 387 -4.06 -16.12 -0.58
N PHE A 388 -4.63 -16.67 0.48
CA PHE A 388 -4.06 -16.63 1.82
C PHE A 388 -2.75 -17.41 1.92
N ALA A 389 -2.67 -18.60 1.32
CA ALA A 389 -1.45 -19.40 1.27
C ALA A 389 -0.36 -18.72 0.45
N LEU A 390 -0.71 -18.11 -0.68
CA LEU A 390 0.22 -17.34 -1.51
C LEU A 390 0.76 -16.11 -0.77
N GLN A 391 -0.10 -15.37 -0.07
CA GLN A 391 0.31 -14.23 0.73
C GLN A 391 1.22 -14.62 1.89
N GLN A 392 0.90 -15.69 2.62
CA GLN A 392 1.79 -16.20 3.66
C GLN A 392 3.14 -16.62 3.09
N SER A 393 3.16 -17.30 1.94
CA SER A 393 4.39 -17.73 1.27
C SER A 393 5.21 -16.53 0.77
N LEU A 394 4.58 -15.53 0.17
CA LEU A 394 5.22 -14.28 -0.30
C LEU A 394 5.74 -13.45 0.88
N ALA A 395 4.95 -13.31 1.94
CA ALA A 395 5.36 -12.62 3.15
C ALA A 395 6.51 -13.35 3.87
N ALA A 396 6.49 -14.68 3.86
CA ALA A 396 7.57 -15.51 4.38
C ALA A 396 8.82 -15.44 3.49
N ALA A 397 8.66 -15.49 2.17
CA ALA A 397 9.75 -15.36 1.21
C ALA A 397 10.39 -13.96 1.27
N THR A 398 9.58 -12.91 1.37
CA THR A 398 10.05 -11.52 1.50
C THR A 398 10.77 -11.30 2.84
N ARG A 399 10.24 -11.84 3.95
CA ARG A 399 10.91 -11.83 5.26
C ARG A 399 12.21 -12.61 5.21
N ARG A 400 12.23 -13.81 4.59
CA ARG A 400 13.41 -14.65 4.45
C ARG A 400 14.48 -13.99 3.57
N SER A 401 14.09 -13.39 2.45
CA SER A 401 14.98 -12.64 1.57
C SER A 401 15.59 -11.41 2.27
N ARG A 402 14.77 -10.60 2.94
CA ARG A 402 15.25 -9.47 3.75
C ARG A 402 16.16 -9.92 4.87
N TRP A 403 15.80 -11.01 5.54
CA TRP A 403 16.63 -11.59 6.61
C TRP A 403 17.96 -12.07 6.05
N MET A 404 17.98 -12.83 4.94
CA MET A 404 19.24 -13.31 4.30
C MET A 404 20.11 -12.15 3.81
N THR A 405 19.52 -11.13 3.18
CA THR A 405 20.24 -9.95 2.70
C THR A 405 20.81 -9.15 3.86
N ASN A 406 20.03 -8.89 4.89
CA ASN A 406 20.52 -8.18 6.09
C ASN A 406 21.58 -8.98 6.84
N THR A 407 21.40 -10.29 6.95
CA THR A 407 22.38 -11.19 7.59
C THR A 407 23.66 -11.26 6.77
N ALA A 408 23.59 -11.37 5.44
CA ALA A 408 24.77 -11.35 4.57
C ALA A 408 25.51 -10.02 4.61
N ILE A 409 24.79 -8.88 4.67
CA ILE A 409 25.39 -7.55 4.82
C ILE A 409 26.07 -7.42 6.19
N VAL A 410 25.42 -7.88 7.26
CA VAL A 410 25.98 -7.85 8.61
C VAL A 410 27.21 -8.76 8.72
N PHE A 411 27.15 -9.99 8.20
CA PHE A 411 28.31 -10.90 8.18
C PHE A 411 29.43 -10.38 7.27
N GLY A 412 29.10 -9.81 6.11
CA GLY A 412 30.09 -9.18 5.23
C GLY A 412 30.76 -7.99 5.88
N ALA A 413 30.02 -7.12 6.56
CA ALA A 413 30.56 -5.99 7.30
C ALA A 413 31.42 -6.44 8.49
N LEU A 414 30.97 -7.49 9.20
CA LEU A 414 31.75 -8.07 10.31
C LEU A 414 33.04 -8.70 9.81
N LEU A 415 33.04 -9.40 8.70
CA LEU A 415 34.20 -10.00 8.07
C LEU A 415 35.23 -8.92 7.65
N VAL A 416 34.71 -7.86 6.99
CA VAL A 416 35.55 -6.70 6.60
C VAL A 416 36.16 -6.02 7.84
N LEU A 417 35.37 -5.89 8.91
CA LEU A 417 35.83 -5.30 10.17
C LEU A 417 36.90 -6.19 10.85
N LEU A 418 36.69 -7.50 10.86
CA LEU A 418 37.66 -8.47 11.40
C LEU A 418 38.95 -8.51 10.56
N VAL A 419 38.84 -8.45 9.23
CA VAL A 419 40.00 -8.37 8.33
C VAL A 419 40.70 -7.04 8.52
N ALA A 420 40.00 -5.91 8.58
CA ALA A 420 40.59 -4.61 8.86
C ALA A 420 41.27 -4.55 10.24
N LEU A 421 40.61 -5.12 11.25
CA LEU A 421 41.20 -5.23 12.59
C LEU A 421 42.43 -6.14 12.61
N SER A 422 42.39 -7.28 11.92
CA SER A 422 43.53 -8.19 11.77
C SER A 422 44.69 -7.54 11.03
N VAL A 423 44.41 -6.79 9.98
CA VAL A 423 45.41 -6.01 9.22
C VAL A 423 45.99 -4.88 10.08
N LEU A 424 45.14 -4.16 10.81
CA LEU A 424 45.57 -3.12 11.76
C LEU A 424 46.41 -3.70 12.89
N LEU A 425 46.01 -4.83 13.45
CA LEU A 425 46.78 -5.55 14.48
C LEU A 425 48.10 -6.08 13.92
N TRP A 426 48.13 -6.57 12.68
CA TRP A 426 49.36 -7.01 12.03
C TRP A 426 50.31 -5.84 11.72
N PHE A 427 49.77 -4.70 11.23
CA PHE A 427 50.58 -3.48 11.03
C PHE A 427 51.03 -2.88 12.36
N SER A 428 50.19 -2.87 13.40
CA SER A 428 50.54 -2.38 14.71
C SER A 428 51.61 -3.30 15.38
N ALA A 429 51.47 -4.62 15.23
CA ALA A 429 52.45 -5.58 15.70
C ALA A 429 53.83 -5.47 14.97
N ARG A 430 53.78 -5.18 13.64
CA ARG A 430 55.01 -4.87 12.87
C ARG A 430 55.61 -3.51 13.27
N ARG A 431 54.79 -2.51 13.52
CA ARG A 431 55.18 -1.20 13.98
C ARG A 431 55.76 -1.27 15.40
N LEU A 432 55.10 -2.00 16.29
CA LEU A 432 55.60 -2.28 17.64
C LEU A 432 56.95 -3.04 17.64
N LYS A 433 57.15 -3.97 16.67
CA LYS A 433 58.46 -4.63 16.51
C LYS A 433 59.56 -3.67 16.04
N ARG A 434 59.23 -2.66 15.25
CA ARG A 434 60.17 -1.60 14.84
C ARG A 434 60.37 -0.58 15.98
N GLU A 435 59.27 -0.15 16.62
CA GLU A 435 59.32 0.82 17.73
C GLU A 435 59.92 0.26 19.01
N LYS A 436 59.88 -1.10 19.23
CA LYS A 436 60.56 -1.73 20.36
C LYS A 436 62.07 -1.56 20.32
N ARG A 437 62.63 -1.31 19.13
CA ARG A 437 64.04 -0.96 18.96
C ARG A 437 64.32 0.54 19.21
N GLU A 438 63.30 1.39 19.09
CA GLU A 438 63.41 2.84 19.36
C GLU A 438 62.81 3.25 20.72
N LEU A 439 61.98 2.37 21.35
CA LEU A 439 61.12 2.70 22.50
C LEU A 439 61.69 2.33 23.86
N GLU A 440 62.91 1.81 23.96
CA GLU A 440 63.61 1.80 25.27
C GLU A 440 63.86 3.23 25.79
N ALA A 441 63.73 4.23 24.92
CA ALA A 441 63.84 5.66 25.22
C ALA A 441 62.51 6.40 25.52
N ALA A 442 61.34 5.81 25.22
CA ALA A 442 60.05 6.53 25.27
C ALA A 442 58.99 5.91 26.23
N LYS A 443 59.42 5.06 27.13
CA LYS A 443 58.59 4.20 28.00
C LYS A 443 57.63 4.89 29.00
N ARG A 444 57.42 6.19 28.96
CA ARG A 444 56.61 6.89 29.98
C ARG A 444 55.31 7.51 29.48
N ARG A 445 54.93 7.41 28.19
CA ARG A 445 53.70 8.09 27.67
C ARG A 445 52.57 7.16 27.22
N ASP A 446 52.72 5.86 27.21
CA ASP A 446 51.74 4.97 26.55
C ASP A 446 50.80 4.19 27.48
N VAL A 447 50.90 4.35 28.81
CA VAL A 447 50.07 3.60 29.78
C VAL A 447 48.57 4.06 29.74
N GLU A 448 48.27 5.26 29.34
CA GLU A 448 46.86 5.74 29.29
C GLU A 448 46.08 5.32 28.06
N ARG A 449 46.76 4.91 26.97
CA ARG A 449 46.06 4.50 25.75
C ARG A 449 45.53 3.06 25.79
N ILE A 450 46.16 2.19 26.53
CA ILE A 450 45.83 0.75 26.62
C ILE A 450 44.53 0.53 27.41
N ALA A 451 44.29 1.34 28.44
CA ALA A 451 43.11 1.22 29.30
C ALA A 451 41.77 1.40 28.54
N ASN A 452 41.75 2.21 27.49
CA ASN A 452 40.52 2.50 26.72
C ASN A 452 40.13 1.37 25.75
N VAL A 453 41.07 0.63 25.21
CA VAL A 453 40.83 -0.49 24.28
C VAL A 453 40.37 -1.74 25.03
N GLU A 454 40.95 -2.02 26.21
CA GLU A 454 40.56 -3.14 27.09
C GLU A 454 39.09 -2.97 27.57
N THR A 455 38.68 -1.75 27.88
CA THR A 455 37.31 -1.47 28.31
C THR A 455 36.32 -1.77 27.18
N THR A 456 36.66 -1.44 25.94
CA THR A 456 35.77 -1.66 24.77
C THR A 456 35.65 -3.14 24.41
N LEU A 457 36.76 -3.89 24.49
CA LEU A 457 36.78 -5.33 24.22
C LEU A 457 36.13 -6.16 25.34
N SER A 458 36.23 -5.71 26.58
CA SER A 458 35.58 -6.33 27.75
C SER A 458 34.06 -6.22 27.65
N VAL A 459 33.52 -5.07 27.21
CA VAL A 459 32.08 -4.85 26.98
C VAL A 459 31.55 -5.74 25.86
N LEU A 460 32.25 -5.81 24.72
CA LEU A 460 31.89 -6.70 23.58
C LEU A 460 31.86 -8.19 23.99
N ARG A 461 32.84 -8.63 24.77
CA ARG A 461 32.92 -10.01 25.24
C ARG A 461 31.84 -10.36 26.26
N HIS A 462 31.50 -9.41 27.13
CA HIS A 462 30.54 -9.62 28.20
C HIS A 462 29.08 -9.69 27.64
N ASP A 463 28.73 -8.86 26.68
CA ASP A 463 27.34 -8.73 26.20
C ASP A 463 26.97 -9.77 25.13
N VAL A 464 27.94 -10.32 24.40
CA VAL A 464 27.72 -11.35 23.35
C VAL A 464 27.89 -12.78 23.90
N SER A 465 28.70 -12.98 24.92
CA SER A 465 29.04 -14.31 25.47
C SER A 465 27.82 -15.12 25.96
N PRO A 466 26.81 -14.54 26.65
CA PRO A 466 25.65 -15.30 27.12
C PRO A 466 24.86 -15.90 25.96
N PHE A 467 24.65 -15.13 24.87
CA PHE A 467 23.88 -15.58 23.72
C PHE A 467 24.57 -16.70 22.94
N MET A 468 25.90 -16.69 22.85
CA MET A 468 26.69 -17.75 22.23
C MET A 468 26.63 -19.07 23.02
N GLY A 469 26.46 -18.99 24.35
CA GLY A 469 26.21 -20.14 25.19
C GLY A 469 24.88 -20.82 24.92
N TYR A 470 23.82 -20.03 24.78
CA TYR A 470 22.48 -20.54 24.47
C TYR A 470 22.39 -21.12 23.05
N LEU A 471 22.99 -20.49 22.04
CA LEU A 471 22.96 -20.95 20.65
C LEU A 471 23.79 -22.26 20.43
N ARG A 472 24.69 -22.60 21.32
CA ARG A 472 25.48 -23.86 21.30
C ARG A 472 24.73 -25.06 21.88
N ASN A 473 23.60 -24.84 22.54
CA ASN A 473 22.79 -25.93 23.08
C ASN A 473 21.97 -26.61 21.97
N PRO A 474 22.23 -27.89 21.64
CA PRO A 474 21.52 -28.60 20.60
C PRO A 474 20.03 -28.86 20.91
N ASP A 475 19.64 -28.85 22.20
CA ASP A 475 18.29 -29.18 22.69
C ASP A 475 17.37 -27.94 22.78
N LEU A 476 17.78 -26.79 22.26
CA LEU A 476 16.94 -25.58 22.26
C LEU A 476 15.80 -25.72 21.25
N SER A 477 14.56 -25.42 21.68
CA SER A 477 13.42 -25.42 20.78
C SER A 477 13.59 -24.38 19.66
N PRO A 478 13.00 -24.60 18.46
CA PRO A 478 13.11 -23.67 17.34
C PRO A 478 12.61 -22.26 17.70
N GLU A 479 11.57 -22.15 18.52
CA GLU A 479 10.96 -20.88 18.94
C GLU A 479 11.91 -20.11 19.87
N LEU A 480 12.51 -20.78 20.86
CA LEU A 480 13.46 -20.18 21.80
C LEU A 480 14.76 -19.79 21.11
N ARG A 481 15.17 -20.57 20.09
CA ARG A 481 16.33 -20.24 19.25
C ARG A 481 16.10 -18.99 18.41
N ALA A 482 14.89 -18.80 17.88
CA ALA A 482 14.49 -17.60 17.15
C ALA A 482 14.47 -16.37 18.06
N GLU A 483 13.99 -16.51 19.30
CA GLU A 483 13.93 -15.43 20.29
C GLU A 483 15.34 -14.99 20.75
N VAL A 484 16.22 -15.95 21.03
CA VAL A 484 17.63 -15.69 21.38
C VAL A 484 18.36 -15.02 20.21
N LEU A 485 18.08 -15.42 18.96
CA LEU A 485 18.66 -14.82 17.77
C LEU A 485 18.17 -13.37 17.57
N ASP A 486 16.89 -13.12 17.81
CA ASP A 486 16.30 -11.77 17.73
C ASP A 486 16.89 -10.85 18.80
N GLN A 487 17.10 -11.36 20.00
CA GLN A 487 17.72 -10.61 21.09
C GLN A 487 19.20 -10.35 20.85
N LEU A 488 19.91 -11.29 20.24
CA LEU A 488 21.30 -11.10 19.78
C LEU A 488 21.40 -10.02 18.71
N LEU A 489 20.49 -10.03 17.73
CA LEU A 489 20.41 -9.02 16.67
C LEU A 489 20.13 -7.62 17.25
N ARG A 490 19.25 -7.51 18.23
CA ARG A 490 18.99 -6.23 18.94
C ARG A 490 20.23 -5.72 19.69
N THR A 491 20.98 -6.61 20.32
CA THR A 491 22.23 -6.28 21.01
C THR A 491 23.28 -5.80 20.01
N PHE A 492 23.41 -6.45 18.85
CA PHE A 492 24.28 -6.01 17.76
C PHE A 492 23.86 -4.65 17.17
N ASP A 493 22.59 -4.37 17.04
CA ASP A 493 22.11 -3.06 16.59
C ASP A 493 22.45 -1.94 17.58
N ASN A 494 22.36 -2.23 18.87
CA ASN A 494 22.76 -1.28 19.92
C ASN A 494 24.28 -1.05 19.92
N ILE A 495 25.09 -2.11 19.74
CA ILE A 495 26.55 -2.02 19.61
C ILE A 495 26.93 -1.25 18.33
N LYS A 496 26.23 -1.49 17.22
CA LYS A 496 26.40 -0.75 15.95
C LYS A 496 26.08 0.74 16.12
N GLY A 497 25.03 1.07 16.86
CA GLY A 497 24.71 2.44 17.23
C GLY A 497 25.83 3.09 18.06
N TRP A 498 26.34 2.39 19.05
CA TRP A 498 27.42 2.89 19.94
C TRP A 498 28.77 3.00 19.24
N THR A 499 29.17 2.02 18.41
CA THR A 499 30.42 2.07 17.62
C THR A 499 30.44 3.23 16.65
N ARG A 500 29.30 3.54 16.03
CA ARG A 500 29.13 4.72 15.17
C ARG A 500 29.32 6.03 15.92
N LEU A 501 28.95 6.06 17.18
CA LEU A 501 28.96 7.26 18.02
C LEU A 501 30.28 7.46 18.80
N SER A 502 31.04 6.40 19.06
CA SER A 502 32.21 6.42 20.00
C SER A 502 33.57 6.48 19.31
N ILE A 503 33.68 6.25 18.00
CA ILE A 503 34.95 6.30 17.26
C ILE A 503 35.21 7.75 16.81
N PRO A 504 36.37 8.35 17.21
CA PRO A 504 36.82 9.63 16.66
C PRO A 504 37.04 9.48 15.13
N GLY A 505 36.23 10.14 14.32
CA GLY A 505 36.23 9.99 12.86
C GLY A 505 35.20 9.00 12.30
N GLY A 506 34.29 8.46 13.14
CA GLY A 506 33.14 7.64 12.73
C GLY A 506 32.14 8.41 11.87
N MET A 507 31.30 7.66 11.15
CA MET A 507 30.38 8.15 10.11
C MET A 507 29.65 9.43 10.51
N ALA A 508 29.56 10.35 9.54
CA ALA A 508 28.89 11.64 9.70
C ALA A 508 27.46 11.45 10.22
N PHE A 509 27.13 12.20 11.26
CA PHE A 509 25.79 12.37 11.79
C PHE A 509 24.93 13.03 10.70
N HIS A 510 23.86 12.36 10.26
CA HIS A 510 23.00 12.84 9.18
C HIS A 510 21.69 13.35 9.73
N ALA A 511 21.66 14.60 10.19
CA ALA A 511 20.40 15.25 10.49
C ALA A 511 19.67 15.60 9.20
N THR A 512 18.46 15.10 9.04
CA THR A 512 17.54 15.40 7.95
C THR A 512 16.21 15.86 8.51
N VAL A 513 15.44 16.57 7.70
CA VAL A 513 14.05 16.88 8.05
C VAL A 513 13.17 15.71 7.60
N PHE A 514 12.43 15.15 8.54
CA PHE A 514 11.50 14.04 8.25
C PHE A 514 10.26 14.10 9.15
N PRO A 515 9.12 13.54 8.72
CA PRO A 515 7.92 13.44 9.54
C PRO A 515 8.16 12.47 10.72
N LEU A 516 7.92 12.91 11.94
CA LEU A 516 8.03 12.06 13.14
C LEU A 516 7.09 10.84 13.07
N GLN A 517 5.98 10.98 12.37
CA GLN A 517 5.04 9.89 12.12
C GLN A 517 5.71 8.66 11.47
N GLU A 518 6.63 8.87 10.55
CA GLU A 518 7.37 7.77 9.90
C GLU A 518 8.23 6.99 10.92
N ALA A 519 8.86 7.69 11.86
CA ALA A 519 9.63 7.06 12.93
C ALA A 519 8.70 6.27 13.88
N PHE A 520 7.51 6.79 14.19
CA PHE A 520 6.51 6.09 14.99
C PHE A 520 6.04 4.80 14.32
N GLU A 521 5.77 4.83 13.03
CA GLU A 521 5.35 3.65 12.26
C GLU A 521 6.46 2.60 12.17
N GLU A 522 7.69 3.04 11.97
CA GLU A 522 8.84 2.14 11.95
C GLU A 522 9.05 1.46 13.30
N VAL A 523 8.99 2.21 14.40
CA VAL A 523 9.09 1.67 15.76
C VAL A 523 7.95 0.71 16.06
N ARG A 524 6.72 1.05 15.67
CA ARG A 524 5.54 0.19 15.84
C ARG A 524 5.73 -1.19 15.18
N CYS A 525 6.40 -1.23 14.01
CA CYS A 525 6.69 -2.48 13.31
C CYS A 525 7.85 -3.29 13.93
N GLN A 526 8.75 -2.63 14.67
CA GLN A 526 9.97 -3.24 15.20
C GLN A 526 9.86 -3.70 16.66
N VAL A 527 8.88 -3.17 17.42
CA VAL A 527 8.70 -3.57 18.82
C VAL A 527 7.88 -4.87 18.94
N PRO A 528 8.12 -5.69 19.98
CA PRO A 528 7.35 -6.90 20.23
C PRO A 528 5.86 -6.58 20.40
N ARG A 529 5.01 -7.54 20.06
CA ARG A 529 3.58 -7.42 20.37
C ARG A 529 3.42 -7.33 21.88
N PRO A 530 2.63 -6.38 22.39
CA PRO A 530 2.33 -6.30 23.82
C PRO A 530 1.61 -7.55 24.31
N ALA A 531 1.73 -7.85 25.60
CA ALA A 531 0.92 -8.87 26.25
C ALA A 531 -0.57 -8.57 26.08
N ALA A 532 -1.44 -9.59 26.20
CA ALA A 532 -2.88 -9.45 25.96
C ALA A 532 -3.54 -8.34 26.80
N ASP A 533 -3.00 -8.06 27.98
CA ASP A 533 -3.52 -7.07 28.94
C ASP A 533 -2.85 -5.70 28.81
N VAL A 534 -2.00 -5.47 27.79
CA VAL A 534 -1.29 -4.21 27.56
C VAL A 534 -1.69 -3.61 26.22
N GLN A 535 -2.17 -2.37 26.21
CA GLN A 535 -2.51 -1.62 25.00
C GLN A 535 -1.36 -0.69 24.63
N LEU A 536 -0.74 -0.90 23.47
CA LEU A 536 0.27 0.01 22.90
C LEU A 536 -0.39 0.91 21.86
N ARG A 537 -0.33 2.23 22.08
CA ARG A 537 -0.94 3.24 21.22
C ARG A 537 0.10 4.28 20.79
N PHE A 538 0.17 4.55 19.49
CA PHE A 538 0.90 5.67 18.93
C PHE A 538 -0.09 6.76 18.51
N GLU A 539 0.10 7.96 19.04
CA GLU A 539 -0.73 9.11 18.68
C GLU A 539 -0.25 9.70 17.35
N PRO A 540 -1.16 10.01 16.43
CA PRO A 540 -0.78 10.59 15.15
C PRO A 540 -0.17 11.99 15.36
N THR A 541 0.90 12.30 14.60
CA THR A 541 1.58 13.58 14.69
C THR A 541 1.97 14.12 13.32
N ALA A 542 1.83 15.43 13.13
CA ALA A 542 2.28 16.14 11.93
C ALA A 542 3.67 16.80 12.10
N ILE A 543 4.34 16.56 13.24
CA ILE A 543 5.60 17.23 13.59
C ILE A 543 6.72 16.76 12.63
N GLN A 544 7.47 17.73 12.12
CA GLN A 544 8.68 17.52 11.32
C GLN A 544 9.90 17.67 12.21
N LEU A 545 10.72 16.64 12.34
CA LEU A 545 11.99 16.70 13.09
C LEU A 545 13.15 17.08 12.18
N HIS A 546 14.09 17.83 12.74
CA HIS A 546 15.42 18.00 12.17
C HIS A 546 16.42 17.19 12.98
N ALA A 547 16.60 15.94 12.62
CA ALA A 547 17.33 14.95 13.40
C ALA A 547 17.92 13.83 12.51
N ASP A 548 18.75 12.98 13.09
CA ASP A 548 19.13 11.70 12.46
C ASP A 548 18.01 10.67 12.69
N ARG A 549 17.26 10.40 11.63
CA ARG A 549 16.08 9.51 11.66
C ARG A 549 16.38 8.15 12.26
N MET A 550 17.51 7.55 11.90
CA MET A 550 17.89 6.22 12.37
C MET A 550 18.17 6.22 13.88
N LEU A 551 18.87 7.25 14.38
CA LEU A 551 19.14 7.40 15.80
C LEU A 551 17.87 7.70 16.60
N VAL A 552 16.93 8.47 16.03
CA VAL A 552 15.61 8.70 16.64
C VAL A 552 14.83 7.39 16.74
N VAL A 553 14.80 6.57 15.71
CA VAL A 553 14.13 5.25 15.72
C VAL A 553 14.76 4.32 16.76
N ILE A 554 16.11 4.25 16.83
CA ILE A 554 16.82 3.45 17.83
C ILE A 554 16.46 3.91 19.25
N MET A 555 16.44 5.22 19.46
CA MET A 555 16.10 5.82 20.76
C MET A 555 14.64 5.51 21.15
N LEU A 556 13.70 5.73 20.25
CA LEU A 556 12.28 5.45 20.50
C LEU A 556 12.03 3.96 20.75
N ARG A 557 12.66 3.07 19.98
CA ARG A 557 12.61 1.63 20.19
C ARG A 557 13.10 1.23 21.58
N ASN A 558 14.19 1.83 22.07
CA ASN A 558 14.68 1.57 23.41
C ASN A 558 13.70 2.07 24.48
N LEU A 559 13.11 3.25 24.31
CA LEU A 559 12.15 3.80 25.27
C LEU A 559 10.85 2.99 25.31
N VAL A 560 10.29 2.63 24.14
CA VAL A 560 9.08 1.80 24.03
C VAL A 560 9.37 0.37 24.55
N GLY A 561 10.53 -0.19 24.25
CA GLY A 561 10.97 -1.48 24.76
C GLY A 561 11.05 -1.52 26.29
N ASN A 562 11.55 -0.45 26.90
CA ASN A 562 11.55 -0.31 28.37
C ASN A 562 10.12 -0.21 28.91
N ALA A 563 9.25 0.58 28.31
CA ALA A 563 7.85 0.67 28.70
C ALA A 563 7.14 -0.70 28.64
N LEU A 564 7.35 -1.47 27.55
CA LEU A 564 6.80 -2.83 27.40
C LEU A 564 7.35 -3.80 28.47
N LYS A 565 8.60 -3.69 28.84
CA LYS A 565 9.22 -4.54 29.87
C LYS A 565 8.67 -4.29 31.27
N HIS A 566 8.27 -3.04 31.56
CA HIS A 566 7.83 -2.63 32.89
C HIS A 566 6.32 -2.46 33.06
N THR A 567 5.55 -2.76 32.00
CA THR A 567 4.08 -2.72 32.02
C THR A 567 3.53 -4.13 31.84
N THR A 568 2.99 -4.69 32.92
CA THR A 568 2.36 -6.04 32.90
C THR A 568 0.88 -5.99 32.51
N SER A 569 0.21 -4.86 32.78
CA SER A 569 -1.17 -4.59 32.39
C SER A 569 -1.41 -3.08 32.28
N GLY A 570 -2.33 -2.66 31.41
CA GLY A 570 -2.69 -1.25 31.21
C GLY A 570 -2.34 -0.74 29.83
N SER A 571 -1.75 0.47 29.73
CA SER A 571 -1.51 1.11 28.43
C SER A 571 -0.12 1.75 28.34
N ILE A 572 0.39 1.77 27.10
CA ILE A 572 1.59 2.50 26.73
C ILE A 572 1.19 3.45 25.60
N THR A 573 1.45 4.73 25.79
CA THR A 573 1.13 5.77 24.79
C THR A 573 2.41 6.45 24.33
N VAL A 574 2.60 6.52 23.03
CA VAL A 574 3.69 7.27 22.39
C VAL A 574 3.08 8.43 21.66
N GLY A 575 3.42 9.64 22.07
CA GLY A 575 2.90 10.86 21.48
C GLY A 575 3.99 11.94 21.36
N ALA A 576 3.65 13.03 20.70
CA ALA A 576 4.54 14.19 20.60
C ALA A 576 3.76 15.49 20.60
N THR A 577 4.30 16.49 21.29
CA THR A 577 3.74 17.85 21.34
C THR A 577 4.81 18.88 20.99
N MET A 578 4.37 20.05 20.52
CA MET A 578 5.28 21.17 20.29
C MET A 578 5.43 21.99 21.57
N ALA A 579 6.66 22.17 22.02
CA ALA A 579 7.00 23.01 23.16
C ALA A 579 8.20 23.91 22.81
N ASP A 580 8.07 25.23 22.92
CA ASP A 580 9.13 26.20 22.66
C ASP A 580 9.82 26.07 21.29
N GLY A 581 9.08 25.66 20.25
CA GLY A 581 9.62 25.46 18.90
C GLY A 581 10.45 24.19 18.75
N MET A 582 10.34 23.26 19.69
CA MET A 582 10.93 21.94 19.68
C MET A 582 9.85 20.87 19.82
N ALA A 583 10.15 19.65 19.44
CA ALA A 583 9.27 18.49 19.63
C ALA A 583 9.59 17.84 20.98
N ASP A 584 8.61 17.78 21.87
CA ASP A 584 8.63 16.94 23.06
C ASP A 584 7.96 15.61 22.74
N ILE A 585 8.75 14.56 22.58
CA ILE A 585 8.29 13.21 22.32
C ILE A 585 8.17 12.48 23.65
N CYS A 586 6.98 12.02 23.98
CA CYS A 586 6.67 11.33 25.24
C CYS A 586 6.31 9.88 25.02
N VAL A 587 7.00 9.00 25.74
CA VAL A 587 6.61 7.58 25.89
C VAL A 587 6.11 7.39 27.31
N ARG A 588 4.81 7.22 27.46
CA ARG A 588 4.13 7.08 28.75
C ARG A 588 3.60 5.67 28.93
N ASP A 589 3.93 5.05 30.04
CA ASP A 589 3.41 3.76 30.47
C ASP A 589 2.63 3.87 31.79
N THR A 590 1.79 2.89 32.03
CA THR A 590 1.04 2.71 33.30
C THR A 590 1.61 1.55 34.13
N GLY A 591 2.91 1.31 34.02
CA GLY A 591 3.60 0.23 34.70
C GLY A 591 3.90 0.48 36.17
N SER A 592 4.91 -0.17 36.72
CA SER A 592 5.28 -0.11 38.15
C SER A 592 5.72 1.27 38.63
N GLY A 593 6.14 2.15 37.72
CA GLY A 593 6.71 3.45 38.07
C GLY A 593 8.02 3.35 38.86
N MET A 594 8.56 4.51 39.19
CA MET A 594 9.83 4.68 39.90
C MET A 594 9.71 5.75 40.98
N ASP A 595 10.47 5.61 42.07
CA ASP A 595 10.62 6.67 43.08
C ASP A 595 11.60 7.78 42.61
N ALA A 596 11.61 8.91 43.33
CA ALA A 596 12.42 10.07 42.98
C ALA A 596 13.93 9.77 42.93
N ALA A 597 14.44 8.89 43.81
CA ALA A 597 15.84 8.51 43.84
C ALA A 597 16.22 7.62 42.66
N GLN A 598 15.31 6.74 42.25
CA GLN A 598 15.47 5.94 41.03
C GLN A 598 15.46 6.81 39.78
N VAL A 599 14.54 7.77 39.66
CA VAL A 599 14.47 8.71 38.54
C VAL A 599 15.75 9.56 38.46
N GLU A 600 16.25 10.09 39.59
CA GLU A 600 17.51 10.84 39.62
C GLU A 600 18.70 9.96 39.21
N SER A 601 18.70 8.70 39.63
CA SER A 601 19.78 7.74 39.31
C SER A 601 19.82 7.39 37.81
N LEU A 602 18.72 7.48 37.07
CA LEU A 602 18.67 7.17 35.63
C LEU A 602 19.62 8.06 34.80
N PHE A 603 19.86 9.29 35.26
CA PHE A 603 20.57 10.32 34.48
C PHE A 603 21.94 10.70 35.06
N ARG A 604 22.43 10.04 36.12
CA ARG A 604 23.78 10.30 36.66
C ARG A 604 24.90 9.83 35.70
N ALA A 605 25.95 10.63 35.58
CA ALA A 605 27.02 10.43 34.59
C ALA A 605 28.05 9.36 34.98
N ASP A 606 28.10 8.98 36.25
CA ASP A 606 29.18 8.19 36.90
C ASP A 606 28.82 6.71 37.10
N ARG A 607 27.75 6.19 36.45
CA ARG A 607 27.42 4.78 36.53
C ARG A 607 28.47 3.93 35.79
N THR A 608 29.49 3.49 36.51
CA THR A 608 30.15 2.20 36.27
C THR A 608 29.12 1.12 36.59
N LEU A 609 28.66 0.41 35.56
CA LEU A 609 27.64 -0.65 35.69
C LEU A 609 28.11 -1.70 36.71
N PRO A 610 27.35 -1.98 37.81
CA PRO A 610 27.64 -3.15 38.63
C PRO A 610 27.48 -4.40 37.78
N ALA A 611 28.41 -5.34 37.88
CA ALA A 611 28.31 -6.63 37.21
C ALA A 611 26.97 -7.30 37.60
N GLY A 612 26.09 -7.51 36.61
CA GLY A 612 24.80 -8.18 36.80
C GLY A 612 23.55 -7.31 36.69
N SER A 613 23.61 -6.00 36.37
CA SER A 613 22.43 -5.18 36.18
C SER A 613 21.96 -5.20 34.74
N GLU A 614 20.82 -5.83 34.48
CA GLU A 614 20.13 -5.91 33.15
C GLU A 614 19.62 -4.55 32.57
N HIS A 615 19.89 -3.40 33.20
CA HIS A 615 19.08 -2.19 33.04
C HIS A 615 19.84 -0.92 32.58
N GLY A 616 21.02 -0.99 32.00
CA GLY A 616 21.83 0.23 31.85
C GLY A 616 22.01 0.81 30.44
N PHE A 617 22.20 -0.02 29.43
CA PHE A 617 22.81 0.40 28.14
C PHE A 617 21.87 1.20 27.25
N GLY A 618 20.58 0.83 27.17
CA GLY A 618 19.59 1.49 26.29
C GLY A 618 19.39 2.97 26.62
N LEU A 619 19.34 3.32 27.90
CA LEU A 619 19.15 4.70 28.32
C LEU A 619 20.42 5.55 28.19
N ILE A 620 21.59 4.94 28.39
CA ILE A 620 22.88 5.60 28.14
C ILE A 620 23.00 5.96 26.67
N LEU A 621 22.58 5.06 25.76
CA LEU A 621 22.52 5.30 24.32
C LEU A 621 21.54 6.45 23.99
N CYS A 622 20.35 6.46 24.59
CA CYS A 622 19.38 7.54 24.40
C CYS A 622 19.94 8.91 24.80
N ARG A 623 20.60 8.99 25.97
CA ARG A 623 21.27 10.22 26.43
C ARG A 623 22.37 10.68 25.47
N TYR A 624 23.17 9.74 24.97
CA TYR A 624 24.24 10.06 24.03
C TYR A 624 23.69 10.55 22.70
N ILE A 625 22.62 9.91 22.18
CA ILE A 625 21.93 10.35 20.97
C ILE A 625 21.40 11.78 21.13
N VAL A 626 20.72 12.06 22.24
CA VAL A 626 20.15 13.40 22.52
C VAL A 626 21.27 14.45 22.65
N LYS A 627 22.35 14.13 23.35
CA LYS A 627 23.51 15.00 23.46
C LYS A 627 24.15 15.30 22.11
N LYS A 628 24.26 14.31 21.23
CA LYS A 628 24.77 14.52 19.85
C LYS A 628 23.87 15.43 19.04
N HIS A 629 22.56 15.31 19.18
CA HIS A 629 21.61 16.22 18.54
C HIS A 629 21.73 17.64 19.12
N ASP A 630 21.97 17.77 20.42
CA ASP A 630 22.18 19.08 21.05
C ASP A 630 23.50 19.73 20.63
N ASP A 631 24.60 18.98 20.61
CA ASP A 631 25.92 19.45 20.14
C ASP A 631 25.84 20.04 18.72
N LEU A 632 24.95 19.49 17.87
CA LEU A 632 24.77 19.92 16.47
C LEU A 632 23.80 21.10 16.35
N THR A 633 22.65 21.01 17.01
CA THR A 633 21.57 22.01 16.87
C THR A 633 21.74 23.18 17.81
N ARG A 634 22.44 23.01 18.95
CA ARG A 634 22.60 23.97 20.03
C ARG A 634 21.30 24.58 20.51
N ARG A 635 20.22 23.74 20.57
CA ARG A 635 18.86 24.18 20.91
C ARG A 635 18.38 23.70 22.27
N GLY A 636 19.21 23.02 23.06
CA GLY A 636 18.85 22.49 24.37
C GLY A 636 18.06 21.17 24.29
N CYS A 637 18.44 20.28 23.34
CA CYS A 637 17.91 18.93 23.31
C CYS A 637 18.17 18.21 24.62
N ARG A 638 17.15 17.57 25.20
CA ARG A 638 17.25 16.93 26.51
C ARG A 638 16.34 15.72 26.61
N ILE A 639 16.66 14.83 27.55
CA ILE A 639 15.86 13.67 27.93
C ILE A 639 15.67 13.68 29.44
N TRP A 640 14.42 13.43 29.88
CA TRP A 640 14.09 13.34 31.31
C TRP A 640 12.94 12.35 31.52
N ALA A 641 12.66 12.03 32.78
CA ALA A 641 11.59 11.13 33.15
C ALA A 641 10.71 11.76 34.24
N GLU A 642 9.42 11.52 34.15
CA GLU A 642 8.43 11.80 35.18
C GLU A 642 7.82 10.46 35.59
N SER A 643 7.92 10.10 36.88
CA SER A 643 7.45 8.80 37.36
C SER A 643 6.91 8.87 38.77
N THR A 644 5.97 8.01 39.04
CA THR A 644 5.41 7.84 40.40
C THR A 644 5.20 6.35 40.63
N PRO A 645 5.67 5.80 41.76
CA PRO A 645 5.46 4.38 42.08
C PRO A 645 3.98 3.98 41.97
N GLY A 646 3.71 2.90 41.26
CA GLY A 646 2.38 2.36 41.01
C GLY A 646 1.50 3.14 40.03
N LYS A 647 1.99 4.24 39.40
CA LYS A 647 1.25 5.04 38.42
C LYS A 647 1.90 5.05 37.03
N GLY A 648 3.08 4.44 36.90
CA GLY A 648 3.81 4.36 35.62
C GLY A 648 4.85 5.46 35.43
N THR A 649 5.41 5.49 34.24
CA THR A 649 6.50 6.40 33.86
C THR A 649 6.18 7.13 32.56
N ALA A 650 6.57 8.41 32.46
CA ALA A 650 6.61 9.15 31.22
C ALA A 650 8.08 9.52 30.93
N MET A 651 8.61 9.01 29.85
CA MET A 651 9.93 9.36 29.32
C MET A 651 9.76 10.42 28.24
N HIS A 652 10.41 11.55 28.44
CA HIS A 652 10.36 12.71 27.56
C HIS A 652 11.69 12.92 26.81
N VAL A 653 11.60 13.23 25.55
CA VAL A 653 12.75 13.57 24.70
C VAL A 653 12.42 14.81 23.89
N MET A 654 13.20 15.87 24.12
CA MET A 654 13.07 17.13 23.38
C MET A 654 14.11 17.20 22.27
N LEU A 655 13.62 17.31 21.02
CA LEU A 655 14.45 17.40 19.81
C LEU A 655 14.08 18.64 18.97
N ALA A 656 15.04 19.08 18.16
CA ALA A 656 14.84 20.21 17.27
C ALA A 656 13.86 19.88 16.12
N THR A 657 13.00 20.85 15.80
CA THR A 657 12.11 20.81 14.64
C THR A 657 12.64 21.70 13.51
N ASN A 658 12.08 21.54 12.30
CA ASN A 658 12.37 22.45 11.20
C ASN A 658 11.78 23.84 11.50
N LYS A 659 12.58 24.91 11.39
CA LYS A 659 12.14 26.29 11.65
C LYS A 659 11.19 26.88 10.59
N ASN A 660 10.91 26.16 9.49
CA ASN A 660 10.18 26.68 8.33
C ASN A 660 8.75 26.13 8.22
N VAL A 661 8.13 25.71 9.30
CA VAL A 661 6.68 25.42 9.37
C VAL A 661 6.05 26.30 10.44
#